data_f245b09375063fdfd27d04857f75a61b
#
_entry.id   f245b09375063fdfd27d04857f75a61b
#
_cell.length_a   1.000
_cell.length_b   1.000
_cell.length_c   1.000
_cell.angle_alpha   90.00
_cell.angle_beta   90.00
_cell.angle_gamma   90.00
#
_symmetry.space_group_name_H-M   'P 1'
#
loop_
_entity.id
_entity.type
_entity.pdbx_description
1 polymer ?
#
loop_
_entity_poly.entity_id
_entity_poly.type
_entity_poly.pdbx_seq_one_letter_code
_entity_poly.pdbx_strand_id
1 'polypeptide(L)'
;MLVGLDSCMDPAKVYHAYNDRDGVTHDFILNGLVNANQILGEEAFNLQDWRVIGEYVYDDEGGRHQAFYSPTRDVVVLGETIKAKERIQVEQSLKYSQAAATRLWSLAGMTTADRWTLGQEYGLHMLVKPRMPFSLIPSAYASSALPTLSDWEGIWTAWDTVTRDMLPQEELLDRPIRLRNACIFYIGHIPTFLDIQLNKTTKTAPTEPKGYAAIFERGIDPDVDNPERCHSHSETPTEWPPVQEIVAYQNNVRERLRSLYDGGAEKITRDVGRAIWCSFEHEIMHLETLLYMLLQSEKTLPPPDTAHPDFKELAKKAEAARVPNDWFDVPAKEINIGLDDPEDGTDTQCHYGWDNEKPRRKVKVHAFQAKGRAITNEEYAQYMHATNTSQLPASWIEVNPDEVLNGDAFANGSASPAQTNGHSHTNGHAHGHPSLPSSFLSSKAVRTVYGLVPLEYALDWPISASYNELSGCASWLGGRIPTFEEARSIYDHVDILKRKEAERKLGKTIPAVNGHLSNNGVQETPPSRAAGKPGDDGDQKDLFIDLDGANVGFQHWHPVPVTAGGNRMAGQGEMGGLWEWTSSPLRKWPEFKPMALYPLYTVDFFDEKHNIVLGGSWATHPRIAGRKSFVNWYQRNYLFPWVGARLVRDVQ
;
A
#
# COMPACT_ATOMS: atom_id res chain seq x y z
N MET A 1 8.28 -21.10 2.21
CA MET A 1 7.51 -22.02 3.09
C MET A 1 6.25 -22.45 2.35
N LEU A 2 5.80 -23.72 2.49
CA LEU A 2 4.56 -24.20 1.89
C LEU A 2 3.52 -24.43 3.00
N VAL A 3 2.34 -23.81 2.88
CA VAL A 3 1.30 -23.83 3.91
C VAL A 3 -0.05 -24.19 3.29
N GLY A 4 -0.71 -25.21 3.84
CA GLY A 4 -2.08 -25.53 3.51
C GLY A 4 -3.05 -24.85 4.48
N LEU A 5 -4.08 -24.21 3.96
CA LEU A 5 -5.13 -23.58 4.75
C LEU A 5 -6.52 -24.05 4.32
N ASP A 6 -7.35 -24.31 5.32
CA ASP A 6 -8.80 -24.48 5.15
C ASP A 6 -9.45 -23.10 4.98
N SER A 7 -10.13 -22.92 3.87
CA SER A 7 -10.84 -21.70 3.49
C SER A 7 -12.36 -21.92 3.42
N CYS A 8 -12.86 -23.04 3.94
CA CYS A 8 -14.28 -23.35 3.90
C CYS A 8 -15.08 -22.38 4.76
N MET A 9 -15.93 -21.57 4.11
CA MET A 9 -16.81 -20.60 4.76
C MET A 9 -18.27 -21.05 4.83
N ASP A 10 -18.55 -22.29 4.43
CA ASP A 10 -19.89 -22.88 4.54
C ASP A 10 -20.11 -23.39 5.97
N PRO A 11 -20.99 -22.75 6.77
CA PRO A 11 -21.22 -23.13 8.16
C PRO A 11 -21.70 -24.54 8.31
N ALA A 12 -22.52 -25.04 7.36
CA ALA A 12 -23.06 -26.39 7.41
C ALA A 12 -21.97 -27.44 7.21
N LYS A 13 -21.10 -27.23 6.19
CA LYS A 13 -19.98 -28.15 5.95
C LYS A 13 -19.02 -28.17 7.13
N VAL A 14 -18.64 -26.99 7.65
CA VAL A 14 -17.75 -26.91 8.81
C VAL A 14 -18.37 -27.54 10.02
N TYR A 15 -19.66 -27.24 10.32
CA TYR A 15 -20.37 -27.87 11.44
C TYR A 15 -20.34 -29.40 11.34
N HIS A 16 -20.73 -29.98 10.20
CA HIS A 16 -20.78 -31.43 10.03
C HIS A 16 -19.39 -32.10 10.02
N ALA A 17 -18.35 -31.40 9.65
CA ALA A 17 -16.97 -31.91 9.70
C ALA A 17 -16.50 -32.17 11.15
N TYR A 18 -16.96 -31.36 12.10
CA TYR A 18 -16.58 -31.46 13.52
C TYR A 18 -17.67 -32.05 14.42
N ASN A 19 -18.87 -32.17 13.90
CA ASN A 19 -20.01 -32.78 14.58
C ASN A 19 -20.55 -33.89 13.66
N ASP A 20 -19.69 -34.86 13.36
CA ASP A 20 -20.01 -35.98 12.49
C ASP A 20 -21.10 -36.86 13.07
N ARG A 21 -21.88 -37.52 12.19
CA ARG A 21 -23.02 -38.30 12.55
C ARG A 21 -22.71 -39.47 13.50
N ASP A 22 -21.50 -40.03 13.34
CA ASP A 22 -21.07 -41.20 14.09
C ASP A 22 -20.40 -40.81 15.43
N GLY A 23 -20.21 -39.50 15.69
CA GLY A 23 -19.66 -38.94 16.92
C GLY A 23 -18.14 -39.13 17.10
N VAL A 24 -17.43 -39.57 16.07
CA VAL A 24 -16.01 -39.89 16.14
C VAL A 24 -15.17 -38.65 16.53
N THR A 25 -15.51 -37.47 16.01
CA THR A 25 -14.82 -36.23 16.38
C THR A 25 -15.04 -35.85 17.84
N HIS A 26 -16.27 -36.05 18.37
CA HIS A 26 -16.55 -35.79 19.78
C HIS A 26 -15.79 -36.77 20.69
N ASP A 27 -15.73 -38.05 20.31
CA ASP A 27 -14.96 -39.05 21.04
C ASP A 27 -13.48 -38.74 21.05
N PHE A 28 -12.94 -38.28 19.90
CA PHE A 28 -11.57 -37.81 19.81
C PHE A 28 -11.29 -36.63 20.77
N ILE A 29 -12.17 -35.65 20.83
CA ILE A 29 -12.05 -34.50 21.73
C ILE A 29 -12.14 -34.95 23.19
N LEU A 30 -13.13 -35.81 23.54
CA LEU A 30 -13.29 -36.35 24.90
C LEU A 30 -12.08 -37.17 25.35
N ASN A 31 -11.35 -37.78 24.43
CA ASN A 31 -10.11 -38.50 24.76
C ASN A 31 -9.04 -37.58 25.40
N GLY A 32 -9.15 -36.26 25.22
CA GLY A 32 -8.33 -35.27 25.94
C GLY A 32 -8.53 -35.37 27.47
N LEU A 33 -9.74 -35.64 27.96
CA LEU A 33 -10.01 -35.85 29.39
C LEU A 33 -9.44 -37.20 29.89
N VAL A 34 -9.44 -38.24 29.06
CA VAL A 34 -8.76 -39.51 29.37
C VAL A 34 -7.27 -39.27 29.58
N ASN A 35 -6.64 -38.52 28.65
CA ASN A 35 -5.25 -38.19 28.75
C ASN A 35 -4.94 -37.31 29.99
N ALA A 36 -5.85 -36.38 30.32
CA ALA A 36 -5.72 -35.56 31.54
C ALA A 36 -5.73 -36.43 32.79
N ASN A 37 -6.64 -37.41 32.91
CA ASN A 37 -6.67 -38.37 34.01
C ASN A 37 -5.36 -39.20 34.10
N GLN A 38 -4.82 -39.62 32.96
CA GLN A 38 -3.53 -40.34 32.93
C GLN A 38 -2.35 -39.46 33.44
N ILE A 39 -2.31 -38.20 33.03
CA ILE A 39 -1.27 -37.26 33.47
C ILE A 39 -1.38 -36.96 34.96
N LEU A 40 -2.62 -36.79 35.48
CA LEU A 40 -2.90 -36.55 36.89
C LEU A 40 -2.65 -37.77 37.76
N GLY A 41 -2.68 -38.98 37.20
CA GLY A 41 -2.56 -40.23 37.91
C GLY A 41 -3.83 -40.60 38.73
N GLU A 42 -4.94 -39.94 38.45
CA GLU A 42 -6.24 -40.17 39.10
C GLU A 42 -7.40 -39.91 38.12
N GLU A 43 -8.57 -40.45 38.39
CA GLU A 43 -9.78 -40.22 37.60
C GLU A 43 -10.47 -38.92 38.04
N ALA A 44 -9.84 -37.78 37.75
CA ALA A 44 -10.39 -36.45 38.04
C ALA A 44 -11.61 -36.11 37.16
N PHE A 45 -11.69 -36.68 35.97
CA PHE A 45 -12.78 -36.51 35.01
C PHE A 45 -13.47 -37.83 34.75
N ASN A 46 -14.72 -37.99 35.22
CA ASN A 46 -15.58 -39.09 34.83
C ASN A 46 -16.21 -38.76 33.47
N LEU A 47 -15.84 -39.45 32.41
CA LEU A 47 -16.27 -39.16 31.03
C LEU A 47 -17.78 -39.16 30.82
N GLN A 48 -18.55 -39.94 31.64
CA GLN A 48 -19.99 -39.98 31.53
C GLN A 48 -20.69 -38.68 31.93
N ASP A 49 -19.99 -37.84 32.68
CA ASP A 49 -20.48 -36.54 33.12
C ASP A 49 -20.19 -35.42 32.14
N TRP A 50 -19.45 -35.68 31.07
CA TRP A 50 -18.98 -34.68 30.11
C TRP A 50 -19.54 -34.94 28.71
N ARG A 51 -19.72 -33.85 27.98
CA ARG A 51 -20.06 -33.84 26.56
C ARG A 51 -19.21 -32.79 25.82
N VAL A 52 -19.10 -32.96 24.52
CA VAL A 52 -18.54 -31.93 23.62
C VAL A 52 -19.68 -31.10 23.06
N ILE A 53 -19.48 -29.79 23.02
CA ILE A 53 -20.32 -28.85 22.28
C ILE A 53 -19.45 -28.26 21.19
N GLY A 54 -19.83 -28.46 19.91
CA GLY A 54 -19.20 -27.88 18.75
C GLY A 54 -20.08 -26.80 18.14
N GLU A 55 -19.53 -25.68 17.82
CA GLU A 55 -20.23 -24.57 17.17
C GLU A 55 -19.36 -23.88 16.10
N TYR A 56 -20.00 -23.29 15.08
CA TYR A 56 -19.34 -22.43 14.11
C TYR A 56 -19.61 -20.98 14.44
N VAL A 57 -18.54 -20.18 14.51
CA VAL A 57 -18.59 -18.76 14.81
C VAL A 57 -17.95 -17.99 13.65
N TYR A 58 -18.49 -16.81 13.35
CA TYR A 58 -17.91 -15.87 12.40
C TYR A 58 -17.88 -14.47 13.02
N ASP A 59 -16.69 -13.90 13.13
CA ASP A 59 -16.45 -12.55 13.66
C ASP A 59 -15.32 -11.84 12.89
N ASP A 60 -14.71 -10.81 13.49
CA ASP A 60 -13.61 -10.05 12.92
C ASP A 60 -12.33 -10.88 12.71
N GLU A 61 -12.16 -11.98 13.41
CA GLU A 61 -11.06 -12.93 13.20
C GLU A 61 -11.34 -13.89 12.03
N GLY A 62 -12.55 -13.94 11.52
CA GLY A 62 -13.00 -14.82 10.45
C GLY A 62 -13.90 -15.96 10.92
N GLY A 63 -14.10 -16.96 10.05
CA GLY A 63 -14.87 -18.16 10.39
C GLY A 63 -14.03 -19.14 11.20
N ARG A 64 -14.64 -19.80 12.19
CA ARG A 64 -13.99 -20.87 12.94
C ARG A 64 -14.98 -21.85 13.54
N HIS A 65 -14.55 -23.08 13.67
CA HIS A 65 -15.18 -24.04 14.56
C HIS A 65 -14.56 -23.93 15.95
N GLN A 66 -15.38 -23.99 16.98
CA GLN A 66 -14.96 -24.05 18.39
C GLN A 66 -15.56 -25.26 19.05
N ALA A 67 -14.79 -25.97 19.86
CA ALA A 67 -15.29 -27.07 20.68
C ALA A 67 -15.05 -26.78 22.16
N PHE A 68 -16.03 -27.23 22.97
CA PHE A 68 -16.04 -27.02 24.40
C PHE A 68 -16.31 -28.35 25.12
N TYR A 69 -15.62 -28.60 26.22
CA TYR A 69 -16.10 -29.52 27.23
C TYR A 69 -17.23 -28.86 28.03
N SER A 70 -18.28 -29.60 28.29
CA SER A 70 -19.42 -29.12 29.10
C SER A 70 -19.94 -30.24 29.97
N PRO A 71 -19.97 -30.08 31.31
CA PRO A 71 -20.50 -31.10 32.18
C PRO A 71 -22.04 -31.18 32.07
N THR A 72 -22.57 -32.38 32.15
CA THR A 72 -24.02 -32.66 32.10
C THR A 72 -24.72 -32.41 33.45
N ARG A 73 -23.94 -32.39 34.53
CA ARG A 73 -24.34 -32.08 35.90
C ARG A 73 -23.24 -31.28 36.60
N ASP A 74 -23.48 -30.75 37.79
CA ASP A 74 -22.44 -30.16 38.61
C ASP A 74 -21.39 -31.23 38.94
N VAL A 75 -20.11 -30.92 38.68
CA VAL A 75 -18.97 -31.81 38.91
C VAL A 75 -17.93 -31.09 39.78
N VAL A 76 -17.16 -31.86 40.55
CA VAL A 76 -16.01 -31.34 41.29
C VAL A 76 -14.75 -31.93 40.65
N VAL A 77 -13.86 -31.08 40.18
CA VAL A 77 -12.59 -31.48 39.57
C VAL A 77 -11.46 -30.75 40.28
N LEU A 78 -10.51 -31.49 40.84
CA LEU A 78 -9.36 -30.93 41.57
C LEU A 78 -9.75 -29.92 42.67
N GLY A 79 -10.91 -30.13 43.32
CA GLY A 79 -11.44 -29.26 44.38
C GLY A 79 -12.28 -28.08 43.90
N GLU A 80 -12.33 -27.80 42.60
CA GLU A 80 -13.16 -26.73 42.01
C GLU A 80 -14.52 -27.31 41.52
N THR A 81 -15.59 -26.56 41.77
CA THR A 81 -16.93 -26.91 41.32
C THR A 81 -17.22 -26.30 39.96
N ILE A 82 -17.41 -27.12 38.93
CA ILE A 82 -17.82 -26.72 37.60
C ILE A 82 -19.33 -27.01 37.47
N LYS A 83 -20.08 -25.96 37.13
CA LYS A 83 -21.56 -26.09 37.06
C LYS A 83 -21.99 -26.80 35.79
N ALA A 84 -23.12 -27.49 35.89
CA ALA A 84 -23.79 -28.08 34.74
C ALA A 84 -23.95 -27.05 33.62
N LYS A 85 -23.57 -27.44 32.38
CA LYS A 85 -23.61 -26.60 31.19
C LYS A 85 -22.59 -25.49 31.11
N GLU A 86 -21.70 -25.30 32.09
CA GLU A 86 -20.50 -24.45 31.87
C GLU A 86 -19.71 -24.96 30.67
N ARG A 87 -18.95 -24.09 30.06
CA ARG A 87 -18.19 -24.40 28.85
C ARG A 87 -16.70 -24.10 29.04
N ILE A 88 -15.90 -25.10 28.77
CA ILE A 88 -14.43 -24.98 28.78
C ILE A 88 -13.98 -25.14 27.33
N GLN A 89 -13.48 -24.08 26.70
CA GLN A 89 -13.00 -24.13 25.33
C GLN A 89 -11.75 -25.02 25.26
N VAL A 90 -11.74 -25.97 24.32
CA VAL A 90 -10.66 -26.95 24.18
C VAL A 90 -10.09 -27.01 22.78
N GLU A 91 -10.84 -26.54 21.79
CA GLU A 91 -10.40 -26.52 20.40
C GLU A 91 -10.90 -25.27 19.69
N GLN A 92 -10.08 -24.79 18.77
CA GLN A 92 -10.45 -23.75 17.82
C GLN A 92 -9.81 -24.08 16.46
N SER A 93 -10.63 -24.18 15.43
CA SER A 93 -10.18 -24.43 14.06
C SER A 93 -10.58 -23.26 13.16
N LEU A 94 -9.61 -22.41 12.85
CA LEU A 94 -9.81 -21.21 12.06
C LEU A 94 -9.98 -21.54 10.57
N LYS A 95 -10.89 -20.80 9.90
CA LYS A 95 -11.16 -20.87 8.48
C LYS A 95 -10.81 -19.51 7.86
N TYR A 96 -9.89 -19.50 6.94
CA TYR A 96 -9.34 -18.26 6.39
C TYR A 96 -9.90 -17.98 5.00
N SER A 97 -10.62 -16.87 4.83
CA SER A 97 -10.85 -16.32 3.49
C SER A 97 -9.52 -15.96 2.84
N GLN A 98 -9.52 -15.77 1.52
CA GLN A 98 -8.29 -15.35 0.85
C GLN A 98 -7.73 -14.03 1.42
N ALA A 99 -8.59 -13.05 1.69
CA ALA A 99 -8.19 -11.80 2.30
C ALA A 99 -7.60 -12.01 3.71
N ALA A 100 -8.25 -12.84 4.55
CA ALA A 100 -7.73 -13.15 5.88
C ALA A 100 -6.39 -13.91 5.83
N ALA A 101 -6.20 -14.82 4.86
CA ALA A 101 -4.93 -15.49 4.64
C ALA A 101 -3.83 -14.50 4.22
N THR A 102 -4.10 -13.61 3.25
CA THR A 102 -3.16 -12.57 2.83
C THR A 102 -2.74 -11.68 4.00
N ARG A 103 -3.73 -11.29 4.83
CA ARG A 103 -3.47 -10.50 6.04
C ARG A 103 -2.60 -11.26 7.06
N LEU A 104 -2.87 -12.56 7.26
CA LEU A 104 -2.05 -13.42 8.13
C LEU A 104 -0.60 -13.47 7.67
N TRP A 105 -0.38 -13.65 6.35
CA TRP A 105 0.95 -13.66 5.77
C TRP A 105 1.66 -12.31 5.93
N SER A 106 0.96 -11.21 5.65
CA SER A 106 1.50 -9.85 5.83
C SER A 106 1.90 -9.57 7.28
N LEU A 107 1.08 -9.99 8.27
CA LEU A 107 1.43 -9.89 9.69
C LEU A 107 2.66 -10.71 10.07
N ALA A 108 2.88 -11.84 9.38
CA ALA A 108 4.06 -12.68 9.56
C ALA A 108 5.30 -12.18 8.77
N GLY A 109 5.20 -11.04 8.07
CA GLY A 109 6.26 -10.52 7.20
C GLY A 109 6.53 -11.41 5.99
N MET A 110 5.50 -12.11 5.49
CA MET A 110 5.56 -13.02 4.34
C MET A 110 4.65 -12.54 3.23
N THR A 111 4.93 -12.97 2.00
CA THR A 111 4.05 -12.77 0.86
C THR A 111 3.86 -14.09 0.10
N THR A 112 2.74 -14.20 -0.64
CA THR A 112 2.44 -15.38 -1.45
C THR A 112 3.20 -15.29 -2.78
N ALA A 113 4.12 -16.23 -3.02
CA ALA A 113 4.79 -16.39 -4.31
C ALA A 113 3.93 -17.17 -5.30
N ASP A 114 3.19 -18.19 -4.82
CA ASP A 114 2.27 -18.98 -5.62
C ASP A 114 1.15 -19.57 -4.76
N ARG A 115 0.02 -19.91 -5.40
CA ARG A 115 -1.15 -20.46 -4.72
C ARG A 115 -1.86 -21.47 -5.60
N TRP A 116 -2.13 -22.64 -5.03
CA TRP A 116 -2.95 -23.67 -5.64
C TRP A 116 -4.21 -23.86 -4.79
N THR A 117 -5.36 -23.99 -5.44
CA THR A 117 -6.63 -24.10 -4.72
C THR A 117 -7.43 -25.31 -5.20
N LEU A 118 -8.13 -25.96 -4.25
CA LEU A 118 -9.18 -26.91 -4.54
C LEU A 118 -10.52 -26.21 -4.30
N GLY A 119 -11.13 -25.71 -5.39
CA GLY A 119 -12.31 -24.85 -5.29
C GLY A 119 -12.02 -23.58 -4.48
N GLN A 120 -12.96 -23.19 -3.61
CA GLN A 120 -12.80 -22.08 -2.67
C GLN A 120 -12.56 -22.55 -1.22
N GLU A 121 -12.43 -23.86 -1.02
CA GLU A 121 -12.49 -24.45 0.32
C GLU A 121 -11.10 -24.78 0.90
N TYR A 122 -10.09 -24.92 0.05
CA TYR A 122 -8.74 -25.24 0.47
C TYR A 122 -7.71 -24.54 -0.40
N GLY A 123 -6.69 -23.96 0.20
CA GLY A 123 -5.57 -23.32 -0.48
C GLY A 123 -4.22 -23.85 -0.01
N LEU A 124 -3.35 -24.17 -0.95
CA LEU A 124 -1.94 -24.41 -0.70
C LEU A 124 -1.17 -23.16 -1.13
N HIS A 125 -0.45 -22.55 -0.20
CA HIS A 125 0.25 -21.28 -0.41
C HIS A 125 1.76 -21.50 -0.33
N MET A 126 2.48 -21.08 -1.36
CA MET A 126 3.94 -20.95 -1.31
C MET A 126 4.29 -19.54 -0.85
N LEU A 127 4.86 -19.45 0.36
CA LEU A 127 5.20 -18.19 1.00
C LEU A 127 6.71 -17.94 0.93
N VAL A 128 7.05 -16.70 0.64
CA VAL A 128 8.43 -16.20 0.65
C VAL A 128 8.52 -14.97 1.55
N LYS A 129 9.70 -14.72 2.09
CA LYS A 129 9.99 -13.47 2.78
C LYS A 129 10.27 -12.41 1.70
N PRO A 130 9.48 -11.34 1.60
CA PRO A 130 9.75 -10.28 0.63
C PRO A 130 11.06 -9.59 0.97
N ARG A 131 11.78 -9.10 -0.04
CA ARG A 131 13.00 -8.30 0.17
C ARG A 131 12.67 -6.97 0.86
N MET A 132 11.50 -6.39 0.52
CA MET A 132 10.95 -5.18 1.13
C MET A 132 9.77 -5.53 2.03
N PRO A 133 9.96 -5.77 3.33
CA PRO A 133 8.91 -6.28 4.22
C PRO A 133 8.02 -5.17 4.76
N PHE A 134 7.46 -4.31 3.88
CA PHE A 134 6.55 -3.27 4.30
C PHE A 134 5.14 -3.82 4.48
N SER A 135 4.67 -3.83 5.73
CA SER A 135 3.31 -4.25 6.05
C SER A 135 2.29 -3.22 5.58
N LEU A 136 1.16 -3.70 5.07
CA LEU A 136 0.02 -2.86 4.64
C LEU A 136 -1.00 -2.61 5.76
N ILE A 137 -0.78 -3.19 6.94
CA ILE A 137 -1.72 -3.16 8.06
C ILE A 137 -1.38 -2.01 9.01
N PRO A 138 -2.33 -1.13 9.37
CA PRO A 138 -2.09 0.06 10.18
C PRO A 138 -1.38 -0.21 11.50
N SER A 139 -1.72 -1.29 12.20
CA SER A 139 -1.08 -1.66 13.47
C SER A 139 0.41 -1.94 13.36
N ALA A 140 0.93 -2.25 12.17
CA ALA A 140 2.34 -2.50 11.93
C ALA A 140 3.10 -1.23 11.53
N TYR A 141 2.54 -0.38 10.68
CA TYR A 141 3.24 0.80 10.17
C TYR A 141 2.88 2.12 10.89
N ALA A 142 1.83 2.13 11.71
CA ALA A 142 1.31 3.32 12.38
C ALA A 142 1.21 3.17 13.91
N SER A 143 1.77 2.12 14.49
CA SER A 143 1.70 1.84 15.94
C SER A 143 2.42 2.87 16.81
N SER A 144 3.37 3.61 16.24
CA SER A 144 4.15 4.64 16.91
C SER A 144 4.24 5.89 16.04
N ALA A 145 4.23 7.07 16.66
CA ALA A 145 4.51 8.34 15.98
C ALA A 145 5.93 8.35 15.41
N LEU A 146 6.90 7.83 16.17
CA LEU A 146 8.28 7.69 15.76
C LEU A 146 8.47 6.41 14.92
N PRO A 147 9.13 6.45 13.73
CA PRO A 147 9.58 5.25 13.04
C PRO A 147 10.47 4.40 13.95
N THR A 148 10.30 3.09 13.92
CA THR A 148 11.17 2.17 14.67
C THR A 148 12.50 1.98 13.95
N LEU A 149 13.51 1.43 14.64
CA LEU A 149 14.77 1.08 13.98
C LEU A 149 14.56 0.03 12.87
N SER A 150 13.59 -0.88 13.05
CA SER A 150 13.22 -1.86 12.03
C SER A 150 12.62 -1.20 10.79
N ASP A 151 11.82 -0.12 10.95
CA ASP A 151 11.31 0.67 9.82
C ASP A 151 12.47 1.30 9.04
N TRP A 152 13.47 1.85 9.74
CA TRP A 152 14.69 2.38 9.14
C TRP A 152 15.50 1.32 8.39
N GLU A 153 15.70 0.15 8.96
CA GLU A 153 16.39 -0.95 8.29
C GLU A 153 15.67 -1.40 7.03
N GLY A 154 14.34 -1.37 7.04
CA GLY A 154 13.51 -1.64 5.87
C GLY A 154 13.74 -0.62 4.75
N ILE A 155 13.70 0.69 5.07
CA ILE A 155 13.91 1.72 4.05
C ILE A 155 15.37 1.77 3.57
N TRP A 156 16.36 1.52 4.45
CA TRP A 156 17.74 1.39 4.03
C TRP A 156 17.97 0.21 3.10
N THR A 157 17.28 -0.91 3.32
CA THR A 157 17.32 -2.05 2.39
C THR A 157 16.77 -1.65 1.02
N ALA A 158 15.65 -0.91 0.98
CA ALA A 158 15.08 -0.42 -0.27
C ALA A 158 16.02 0.57 -0.97
N TRP A 159 16.57 1.52 -0.22
CA TRP A 159 17.53 2.51 -0.73
C TRP A 159 18.79 1.85 -1.30
N ASP A 160 19.38 0.93 -0.54
CA ASP A 160 20.59 0.21 -0.97
C ASP A 160 20.32 -0.67 -2.19
N THR A 161 19.14 -1.32 -2.27
CA THR A 161 18.72 -2.06 -3.46
C THR A 161 18.69 -1.17 -4.70
N VAL A 162 18.06 0.00 -4.61
CA VAL A 162 17.94 0.90 -5.77
C VAL A 162 19.28 1.52 -6.15
N THR A 163 20.07 1.96 -5.17
CA THR A 163 21.31 2.69 -5.42
C THR A 163 22.53 1.83 -5.71
N ARG A 164 22.54 0.56 -5.27
CA ARG A 164 23.69 -0.32 -5.41
C ARG A 164 23.45 -1.49 -6.36
N ASP A 165 22.21 -2.00 -6.42
CA ASP A 165 21.88 -3.18 -7.22
C ASP A 165 21.19 -2.82 -8.54
N MET A 166 20.40 -1.70 -8.58
CA MET A 166 19.64 -1.31 -9.77
C MET A 166 20.27 -0.18 -10.57
N LEU A 167 21.05 0.71 -9.94
CA LEU A 167 21.76 1.83 -10.59
C LEU A 167 23.14 1.36 -11.04
N PRO A 168 23.42 1.25 -12.36
CA PRO A 168 24.74 0.92 -12.87
C PRO A 168 25.79 1.96 -12.48
N GLN A 169 27.02 1.51 -12.21
CA GLN A 169 28.10 2.39 -11.77
C GLN A 169 28.45 3.46 -12.81
N GLU A 170 28.33 3.14 -14.09
CA GLU A 170 28.57 4.07 -15.19
C GLU A 170 27.52 5.20 -15.29
N GLU A 171 26.33 5.01 -14.67
CA GLU A 171 25.25 6.03 -14.66
C GLU A 171 25.24 6.93 -13.42
N LEU A 172 26.16 6.75 -12.49
CA LEU A 172 26.23 7.55 -11.28
C LEU A 172 26.29 9.06 -11.57
N LEU A 173 26.97 9.46 -12.63
CA LEU A 173 27.11 10.87 -13.03
C LEU A 173 26.04 11.32 -14.03
N ASP A 174 25.20 10.40 -14.50
CA ASP A 174 24.16 10.70 -15.47
C ASP A 174 22.96 11.38 -14.82
N ARG A 175 22.25 12.14 -15.65
CA ARG A 175 21.00 12.84 -15.33
C ARG A 175 19.87 12.28 -16.21
N PRO A 176 19.25 11.17 -15.86
CA PRO A 176 18.18 10.59 -16.66
C PRO A 176 17.02 11.57 -16.91
N ILE A 177 16.81 12.49 -15.96
CA ILE A 177 15.92 13.65 -16.11
C ILE A 177 16.79 14.92 -16.03
N ARG A 178 16.88 15.68 -17.12
CA ARG A 178 17.75 16.86 -17.24
C ARG A 178 17.46 17.94 -16.19
N LEU A 179 16.22 18.03 -15.70
CA LEU A 179 15.79 18.99 -14.68
C LEU A 179 16.16 18.57 -13.25
N ARG A 180 16.83 17.44 -13.06
CA ARG A 180 17.22 16.88 -11.78
C ARG A 180 18.75 16.83 -11.64
N ASN A 181 19.22 16.57 -10.42
CA ASN A 181 20.63 16.31 -10.15
C ASN A 181 21.08 14.98 -10.77
N ALA A 182 22.40 14.79 -10.90
CA ALA A 182 22.99 13.49 -11.23
C ALA A 182 22.66 12.44 -10.16
N CYS A 183 22.64 11.15 -10.53
CA CYS A 183 22.26 10.06 -9.61
C CYS A 183 23.13 10.03 -8.34
N ILE A 184 24.44 10.30 -8.46
CA ILE A 184 25.37 10.34 -7.33
C ILE A 184 24.97 11.37 -6.25
N PHE A 185 24.34 12.48 -6.65
CA PHE A 185 23.87 13.48 -5.71
C PHE A 185 22.92 12.88 -4.68
N TYR A 186 21.97 12.05 -5.09
CA TYR A 186 20.97 11.48 -4.19
C TYR A 186 21.58 10.53 -3.16
N ILE A 187 22.67 9.82 -3.52
CA ILE A 187 23.38 8.93 -2.59
C ILE A 187 23.97 9.73 -1.42
N GLY A 188 24.47 10.93 -1.69
CA GLY A 188 25.00 11.84 -0.66
C GLY A 188 23.92 12.67 0.03
N HIS A 189 22.87 13.08 -0.69
CA HIS A 189 21.82 13.96 -0.19
C HIS A 189 21.03 13.36 0.96
N ILE A 190 20.64 12.10 0.85
CA ILE A 190 19.81 11.43 1.86
C ILE A 190 20.49 11.37 3.24
N PRO A 191 21.72 10.84 3.38
CA PRO A 191 22.38 10.85 4.68
C PRO A 191 22.70 12.26 5.15
N THR A 192 23.01 13.19 4.23
CA THR A 192 23.31 14.59 4.60
C THR A 192 22.09 15.28 5.16
N PHE A 193 20.91 15.11 4.58
CA PHE A 193 19.68 15.67 5.12
C PHE A 193 19.43 15.19 6.55
N LEU A 194 19.49 13.86 6.78
CA LEU A 194 19.35 13.27 8.12
C LEU A 194 20.37 13.86 9.10
N ASP A 195 21.65 13.93 8.71
CA ASP A 195 22.72 14.47 9.56
C ASP A 195 22.46 15.94 9.96
N ILE A 196 22.04 16.78 9.01
CA ILE A 196 21.66 18.18 9.25
C ILE A 196 20.52 18.29 10.26
N GLN A 197 19.44 17.50 10.10
CA GLN A 197 18.29 17.57 11.00
C GLN A 197 18.66 17.08 12.40
N LEU A 198 19.47 16.02 12.50
CA LEU A 198 20.00 15.56 13.79
C LEU A 198 20.89 16.62 14.46
N ASN A 199 21.77 17.30 13.72
CA ASN A 199 22.61 18.38 14.26
C ASN A 199 21.77 19.51 14.84
N LYS A 200 20.71 19.92 14.13
CA LYS A 200 19.81 20.99 14.59
C LYS A 200 19.11 20.65 15.92
N THR A 201 18.77 19.39 16.14
CA THR A 201 17.96 18.96 17.29
C THR A 201 18.79 18.42 18.44
N THR A 202 19.85 17.65 18.18
CA THR A 202 20.71 17.09 19.25
C THR A 202 21.80 18.06 19.71
N LYS A 203 22.09 19.14 18.95
CA LYS A 203 23.17 20.08 19.18
C LYS A 203 24.57 19.43 19.20
N THR A 204 24.72 18.31 18.52
CA THR A 204 26.00 17.60 18.38
C THR A 204 26.70 18.02 17.06
N ALA A 205 27.98 17.73 16.96
CA ALA A 205 28.74 18.04 15.73
C ALA A 205 28.22 17.21 14.54
N PRO A 206 28.30 17.72 13.30
CA PRO A 206 28.01 16.96 12.09
C PRO A 206 28.95 15.77 11.93
N THR A 207 28.48 14.75 11.23
CA THR A 207 29.28 13.60 10.83
C THR A 207 30.36 14.02 9.82
N GLU A 208 31.57 13.47 9.93
CA GLU A 208 32.64 13.75 8.96
C GLU A 208 32.40 13.00 7.64
N PRO A 209 32.66 13.63 6.47
CA PRO A 209 33.26 14.96 6.29
C PRO A 209 32.23 16.09 6.38
N LYS A 210 32.50 17.10 7.20
CA LYS A 210 31.59 18.25 7.43
C LYS A 210 31.24 19.04 6.17
N GLY A 211 32.10 19.01 5.15
CA GLY A 211 31.89 19.72 3.88
C GLY A 211 30.73 19.19 3.02
N TYR A 212 30.21 18.00 3.32
CA TYR A 212 29.13 17.38 2.54
C TYR A 212 27.82 18.18 2.59
N ALA A 213 27.55 18.92 3.66
CA ALA A 213 26.38 19.80 3.72
C ALA A 213 26.36 20.83 2.56
N ALA A 214 27.52 21.40 2.16
CA ALA A 214 27.57 22.40 1.09
C ALA A 214 27.13 21.86 -0.28
N ILE A 215 27.41 20.57 -0.57
CA ILE A 215 27.16 19.97 -1.88
C ILE A 215 25.92 19.06 -1.92
N PHE A 216 25.41 18.62 -0.77
CA PHE A 216 24.32 17.63 -0.70
C PHE A 216 23.08 18.10 0.06
N GLU A 217 23.03 19.32 0.63
CA GLU A 217 21.92 19.75 1.50
C GLU A 217 20.56 19.75 0.80
N ARG A 218 20.46 20.32 -0.40
CA ARG A 218 19.20 20.44 -1.13
C ARG A 218 19.43 20.31 -2.64
N GLY A 219 18.60 19.52 -3.30
CA GLY A 219 18.65 19.29 -4.73
C GLY A 219 18.08 20.42 -5.58
N ILE A 220 18.04 20.18 -6.88
CA ILE A 220 17.38 21.05 -7.85
C ILE A 220 15.87 20.79 -7.78
N ASP A 221 15.10 21.86 -7.59
CA ASP A 221 13.65 21.82 -7.78
C ASP A 221 13.34 22.05 -9.27
N PRO A 222 12.68 21.08 -9.95
CA PRO A 222 12.39 21.21 -11.37
C PRO A 222 11.43 22.38 -11.63
N ASP A 223 11.78 23.28 -12.55
CA ASP A 223 10.85 24.25 -13.13
C ASP A 223 10.71 23.94 -14.63
N VAL A 224 9.60 23.27 -15.01
CA VAL A 224 9.33 22.86 -16.38
C VAL A 224 9.07 24.06 -17.28
N ASP A 225 8.50 25.14 -16.74
CA ASP A 225 8.20 26.37 -17.49
C ASP A 225 9.46 27.21 -17.75
N ASN A 226 10.46 27.10 -16.86
CA ASN A 226 11.72 27.84 -16.95
C ASN A 226 12.93 26.92 -16.65
N PRO A 227 13.25 25.96 -17.53
CA PRO A 227 14.32 25.00 -17.29
C PRO A 227 15.69 25.60 -16.98
N GLU A 228 15.95 26.81 -17.51
CA GLU A 228 17.21 27.55 -17.31
C GLU A 228 17.27 28.25 -15.94
N ARG A 229 16.15 28.34 -15.23
CA ARG A 229 16.01 28.95 -13.91
C ARG A 229 15.87 27.93 -12.77
N CYS A 230 16.07 26.65 -13.06
CA CYS A 230 16.12 25.64 -12.00
C CYS A 230 17.20 26.03 -10.98
N HIS A 231 16.76 26.39 -9.78
CA HIS A 231 17.68 26.79 -8.72
C HIS A 231 18.39 25.55 -8.16
N SER A 232 19.73 25.55 -8.26
CA SER A 232 20.54 24.67 -7.42
C SER A 232 20.67 25.33 -6.06
N HIS A 233 20.15 24.69 -5.02
CA HIS A 233 20.26 25.18 -3.65
C HIS A 233 21.58 24.76 -2.98
N SER A 234 22.29 23.80 -3.56
CA SER A 234 23.60 23.34 -3.14
C SER A 234 24.64 23.66 -4.18
N GLU A 235 25.90 23.77 -3.76
CA GLU A 235 27.03 23.92 -4.66
C GLU A 235 27.16 22.69 -5.56
N THR A 236 27.25 22.88 -6.87
CA THR A 236 27.54 21.77 -7.78
C THR A 236 29.06 21.64 -7.86
N PRO A 237 29.67 20.58 -7.32
CA PRO A 237 31.11 20.43 -7.34
C PRO A 237 31.61 20.20 -8.77
N THR A 238 32.85 20.67 -9.05
CA THR A 238 33.52 20.38 -10.33
C THR A 238 33.87 18.89 -10.46
N GLU A 239 34.10 18.23 -9.34
CA GLU A 239 34.35 16.79 -9.24
C GLU A 239 33.61 16.23 -8.01
N TRP A 240 32.81 15.22 -8.21
CA TRP A 240 32.08 14.56 -7.14
C TRP A 240 33.02 13.72 -6.27
N PRO A 241 32.80 13.65 -4.95
CA PRO A 241 33.51 12.70 -4.10
C PRO A 241 33.35 11.26 -4.61
N PRO A 242 34.36 10.39 -4.43
CA PRO A 242 34.24 8.98 -4.77
C PRO A 242 33.03 8.35 -4.09
N VAL A 243 32.26 7.55 -4.83
CA VAL A 243 31.03 6.93 -4.30
C VAL A 243 31.27 6.11 -3.04
N GLN A 244 32.46 5.50 -2.92
CA GLN A 244 32.86 4.72 -1.74
C GLN A 244 32.98 5.61 -0.48
N GLU A 245 33.44 6.84 -0.61
CA GLU A 245 33.51 7.81 0.49
C GLU A 245 32.12 8.29 0.89
N ILE A 246 31.22 8.51 -0.09
CA ILE A 246 29.82 8.86 0.16
C ILE A 246 29.11 7.74 0.89
N VAL A 247 29.33 6.48 0.49
CA VAL A 247 28.76 5.30 1.15
C VAL A 247 29.31 5.12 2.57
N ALA A 248 30.60 5.38 2.79
CA ALA A 248 31.20 5.36 4.13
C ALA A 248 30.55 6.42 5.03
N TYR A 249 30.36 7.63 4.52
CA TYR A 249 29.63 8.69 5.23
C TYR A 249 28.18 8.26 5.55
N GLN A 250 27.45 7.71 4.59
CA GLN A 250 26.10 7.17 4.80
C GLN A 250 26.06 6.16 5.95
N ASN A 251 27.00 5.22 5.99
CA ASN A 251 27.07 4.23 7.06
C ASN A 251 27.33 4.88 8.43
N ASN A 252 28.20 5.90 8.50
CA ASN A 252 28.45 6.64 9.73
C ASN A 252 27.20 7.38 10.23
N VAL A 253 26.43 7.99 9.32
CA VAL A 253 25.17 8.66 9.66
C VAL A 253 24.11 7.66 10.12
N ARG A 254 24.01 6.50 9.48
CA ARG A 254 23.13 5.39 9.91
C ARG A 254 23.49 4.87 11.30
N GLU A 255 24.79 4.73 11.60
CA GLU A 255 25.26 4.33 12.92
C GLU A 255 24.97 5.38 13.99
N ARG A 256 25.14 6.66 13.66
CA ARG A 256 24.73 7.76 14.52
C ARG A 256 23.25 7.69 14.87
N LEU A 257 22.39 7.39 13.89
CA LEU A 257 20.96 7.20 14.14
C LEU A 257 20.69 5.99 15.04
N ARG A 258 21.33 4.82 14.80
CA ARG A 258 21.19 3.65 15.66
C ARG A 258 21.51 3.97 17.11
N SER A 259 22.59 4.71 17.34
CA SER A 259 23.00 5.12 18.70
C SER A 259 21.94 5.94 19.45
N LEU A 260 21.04 6.65 18.75
CA LEU A 260 19.93 7.34 19.38
C LEU A 260 18.86 6.39 19.92
N TYR A 261 18.73 5.20 19.34
CA TYR A 261 17.79 4.17 19.78
C TYR A 261 18.35 3.23 20.86
N ASP A 262 19.67 3.21 21.08
CA ASP A 262 20.32 2.35 22.09
C ASP A 262 19.80 2.62 23.52
N GLY A 263 19.37 3.85 23.77
CA GLY A 263 18.82 4.27 25.05
C GLY A 263 17.35 3.90 25.27
N GLY A 264 16.67 3.37 24.24
CA GLY A 264 15.21 3.19 24.17
C GLY A 264 14.52 4.37 23.50
N ALA A 265 13.51 4.07 22.68
CA ALA A 265 12.75 5.08 21.91
C ALA A 265 12.03 6.11 22.82
N GLU A 266 11.70 5.72 24.05
CA GLU A 266 11.05 6.56 25.05
C GLU A 266 11.96 7.70 25.58
N LYS A 267 13.27 7.62 25.35
CA LYS A 267 14.22 8.69 25.71
C LYS A 267 14.41 9.72 24.59
N ILE A 268 13.89 9.45 23.40
CA ILE A 268 13.96 10.37 22.29
C ILE A 268 12.97 11.51 22.53
N THR A 269 13.46 12.72 22.63
CA THR A 269 12.61 13.91 22.82
C THR A 269 11.76 14.19 21.60
N ARG A 270 10.66 14.94 21.75
CA ARG A 270 9.76 15.30 20.63
C ARG A 270 10.52 15.96 19.46
N ASP A 271 11.45 16.87 19.75
CA ASP A 271 12.24 17.57 18.71
C ASP A 271 13.16 16.63 17.94
N VAL A 272 13.88 15.76 18.65
CA VAL A 272 14.75 14.74 18.01
C VAL A 272 13.89 13.73 17.22
N GLY A 273 12.76 13.33 17.79
CA GLY A 273 11.80 12.46 17.12
C GLY A 273 11.25 13.09 15.82
N ARG A 274 10.98 14.40 15.81
CA ARG A 274 10.56 15.13 14.61
C ARG A 274 11.66 15.11 13.54
N ALA A 275 12.93 15.29 13.91
CA ALA A 275 14.05 15.20 12.99
C ALA A 275 14.19 13.80 12.38
N ILE A 276 14.05 12.76 13.19
CA ILE A 276 14.09 11.36 12.76
C ILE A 276 12.92 11.07 11.81
N TRP A 277 11.68 11.42 12.20
CA TRP A 277 10.49 11.21 11.38
C TRP A 277 10.57 11.96 10.04
N CYS A 278 10.92 13.23 10.07
CA CYS A 278 11.06 14.08 8.88
C CYS A 278 12.06 13.48 7.89
N SER A 279 13.22 13.03 8.39
CA SER A 279 14.27 12.43 7.56
C SER A 279 13.87 11.05 7.01
N PHE A 280 13.13 10.26 7.78
CA PHE A 280 12.60 8.99 7.34
C PHE A 280 11.65 9.16 6.14
N GLU A 281 10.68 10.06 6.25
CA GLU A 281 9.74 10.31 5.16
C GLU A 281 10.42 11.00 3.95
N HIS A 282 11.41 11.84 4.19
CA HIS A 282 12.22 12.44 3.13
C HIS A 282 13.00 11.38 2.33
N GLU A 283 13.62 10.39 3.00
CA GLU A 283 14.28 9.28 2.32
C GLU A 283 13.30 8.46 1.47
N ILE A 284 12.09 8.17 1.99
CA ILE A 284 11.03 7.51 1.22
C ILE A 284 10.66 8.28 -0.05
N MET A 285 10.43 9.59 0.05
CA MET A 285 10.04 10.42 -1.10
C MET A 285 11.15 10.48 -2.15
N HIS A 286 12.41 10.52 -1.73
CA HIS A 286 13.54 10.51 -2.65
C HIS A 286 13.83 9.14 -3.25
N LEU A 287 13.50 8.04 -2.57
CA LEU A 287 13.55 6.70 -3.14
C LEU A 287 12.64 6.59 -4.38
N GLU A 288 11.42 7.10 -4.28
CA GLU A 288 10.49 7.18 -5.40
C GLU A 288 11.01 8.12 -6.51
N THR A 289 11.55 9.28 -6.12
CA THR A 289 12.14 10.23 -7.07
C THR A 289 13.28 9.59 -7.87
N LEU A 290 14.20 8.90 -7.21
CA LEU A 290 15.29 8.22 -7.89
C LEU A 290 14.78 7.11 -8.82
N LEU A 291 13.80 6.32 -8.40
CA LEU A 291 13.23 5.25 -9.21
C LEU A 291 12.57 5.78 -10.49
N TYR A 292 11.73 6.84 -10.42
CA TYR A 292 11.15 7.36 -11.66
C TYR A 292 12.18 8.05 -12.56
N MET A 293 13.30 8.54 -12.01
CA MET A 293 14.43 8.99 -12.82
C MET A 293 15.10 7.82 -13.53
N LEU A 294 15.38 6.73 -12.81
CA LEU A 294 16.02 5.54 -13.36
C LEU A 294 15.19 4.89 -14.48
N LEU A 295 13.86 4.95 -14.43
CA LEU A 295 13.00 4.47 -15.52
C LEU A 295 13.16 5.25 -16.82
N GLN A 296 13.81 6.42 -16.81
CA GLN A 296 14.14 7.16 -18.03
C GLN A 296 15.48 6.69 -18.65
N SER A 297 16.22 5.80 -17.98
CA SER A 297 17.42 5.14 -18.51
C SER A 297 17.09 3.72 -18.98
N GLU A 298 17.72 3.32 -20.10
CA GLU A 298 17.62 1.94 -20.63
C GLU A 298 18.59 0.96 -19.93
N LYS A 299 19.51 1.47 -19.08
CA LYS A 299 20.52 0.67 -18.40
C LYS A 299 20.14 0.27 -16.99
N THR A 300 19.04 0.80 -16.46
CA THR A 300 18.57 0.45 -15.11
C THR A 300 18.34 -1.05 -15.00
N LEU A 301 18.92 -1.66 -13.97
CA LEU A 301 18.81 -3.09 -13.73
C LEU A 301 17.50 -3.39 -12.99
N PRO A 302 16.88 -4.57 -13.22
CA PRO A 302 15.72 -4.99 -12.45
C PRO A 302 16.10 -5.23 -10.99
N PRO A 303 15.12 -5.14 -10.06
CA PRO A 303 15.38 -5.43 -8.65
C PRO A 303 15.85 -6.88 -8.50
N PRO A 304 16.97 -7.11 -7.76
CA PRO A 304 17.54 -8.44 -7.62
C PRO A 304 16.60 -9.38 -6.83
N ASP A 305 16.75 -10.68 -7.08
CA ASP A 305 15.98 -11.76 -6.43
C ASP A 305 14.45 -11.67 -6.63
N THR A 306 14.00 -10.85 -7.58
CA THR A 306 12.58 -10.78 -7.98
C THR A 306 12.38 -11.50 -9.31
N ALA A 307 11.34 -12.36 -9.39
CA ALA A 307 10.99 -13.00 -10.64
C ALA A 307 10.50 -11.94 -11.64
N HIS A 308 10.95 -12.05 -12.89
CA HIS A 308 10.40 -11.21 -13.96
C HIS A 308 8.93 -11.60 -14.19
N PRO A 309 7.98 -10.65 -14.10
CA PRO A 309 6.58 -10.96 -14.27
C PRO A 309 6.26 -11.41 -15.70
N ASP A 310 5.41 -12.43 -15.84
CA ASP A 310 4.82 -12.77 -17.14
C ASP A 310 3.69 -11.77 -17.47
N PHE A 311 4.08 -10.62 -18.01
CA PHE A 311 3.15 -9.54 -18.34
C PHE A 311 2.07 -9.95 -19.35
N LYS A 312 2.37 -10.89 -20.25
CA LYS A 312 1.40 -11.42 -21.22
C LYS A 312 0.32 -12.24 -20.52
N GLU A 313 0.70 -13.10 -19.59
CA GLU A 313 -0.27 -13.89 -18.82
C GLU A 313 -1.05 -13.01 -17.84
N LEU A 314 -0.40 -12.01 -17.23
CA LEU A 314 -1.08 -11.03 -16.38
C LEU A 314 -2.11 -10.21 -17.16
N ALA A 315 -1.80 -9.81 -18.40
CA ALA A 315 -2.74 -9.10 -19.28
C ALA A 315 -3.97 -9.94 -19.60
N LYS A 316 -3.82 -11.23 -19.93
CA LYS A 316 -4.95 -12.14 -20.19
C LYS A 316 -5.85 -12.28 -18.96
N LYS A 317 -5.26 -12.41 -17.75
CA LYS A 317 -6.02 -12.48 -16.50
C LYS A 317 -6.78 -11.18 -16.25
N ALA A 318 -6.15 -10.03 -16.51
CA ALA A 318 -6.76 -8.72 -16.37
C ALA A 318 -7.95 -8.54 -17.33
N GLU A 319 -7.77 -8.89 -18.61
CA GLU A 319 -8.82 -8.82 -19.63
C GLU A 319 -10.03 -9.70 -19.25
N ALA A 320 -9.79 -10.93 -18.79
CA ALA A 320 -10.85 -11.84 -18.35
C ALA A 320 -11.62 -11.34 -17.11
N ALA A 321 -11.00 -10.49 -16.30
CA ALA A 321 -11.59 -9.94 -15.07
C ALA A 321 -12.20 -8.54 -15.26
N ARG A 322 -12.16 -7.95 -16.45
CA ARG A 322 -12.67 -6.61 -16.73
C ARG A 322 -14.14 -6.47 -16.35
N VAL A 323 -14.47 -5.35 -15.72
CA VAL A 323 -15.84 -4.91 -15.45
C VAL A 323 -15.99 -3.46 -15.93
N PRO A 324 -17.23 -3.00 -16.26
CA PRO A 324 -17.48 -1.61 -16.61
C PRO A 324 -17.00 -0.66 -15.51
N ASN A 325 -16.47 0.50 -15.91
CA ASN A 325 -16.14 1.59 -14.97
C ASN A 325 -17.39 2.42 -14.70
N ASP A 326 -18.07 2.15 -13.61
CA ASP A 326 -19.35 2.78 -13.27
C ASP A 326 -19.18 4.19 -12.69
N TRP A 327 -20.25 4.98 -12.71
CA TRP A 327 -20.37 6.22 -11.97
C TRP A 327 -21.02 5.94 -10.61
N PHE A 328 -20.43 6.47 -9.55
CA PHE A 328 -20.92 6.35 -8.17
C PHE A 328 -21.24 7.72 -7.61
N ASP A 329 -22.37 7.81 -6.90
CA ASP A 329 -22.74 9.02 -6.18
C ASP A 329 -21.90 9.18 -4.91
N VAL A 330 -21.27 10.34 -4.76
CA VAL A 330 -20.60 10.77 -3.54
C VAL A 330 -21.48 11.83 -2.89
N PRO A 331 -22.06 11.54 -1.72
CA PRO A 331 -23.01 12.47 -1.08
C PRO A 331 -22.30 13.72 -0.55
N ALA A 332 -23.03 14.83 -0.52
CA ALA A 332 -22.56 16.05 0.14
C ALA A 332 -22.29 15.76 1.63
N LYS A 333 -21.13 16.18 2.11
CA LYS A 333 -20.74 16.01 3.51
C LYS A 333 -19.70 17.03 3.97
N GLU A 334 -19.53 17.13 5.29
CA GLU A 334 -18.40 17.80 5.90
C GLU A 334 -17.33 16.74 6.23
N ILE A 335 -16.10 16.99 5.82
CA ILE A 335 -14.94 16.12 6.05
C ILE A 335 -13.88 16.85 6.87
N ASN A 336 -13.07 16.08 7.60
CA ASN A 336 -11.88 16.60 8.26
C ASN A 336 -10.66 16.39 7.35
N ILE A 337 -9.86 17.44 7.16
CA ILE A 337 -8.62 17.42 6.40
C ILE A 337 -7.48 17.85 7.30
N GLY A 338 -6.35 17.14 7.20
CA GLY A 338 -5.16 17.45 7.97
C GLY A 338 -5.13 16.79 9.35
N LEU A 339 -4.14 17.16 10.13
CA LEU A 339 -3.92 16.69 11.49
C LEU A 339 -3.45 17.83 12.39
N ASP A 340 -3.58 17.65 13.70
CA ASP A 340 -3.03 18.56 14.70
C ASP A 340 -1.71 17.98 15.23
N ASP A 341 -0.64 18.73 15.01
CA ASP A 341 0.69 18.44 15.51
C ASP A 341 1.35 19.74 15.98
N PRO A 342 1.15 20.12 17.26
CA PRO A 342 1.81 21.29 17.83
C PRO A 342 3.31 21.06 17.92
N GLU A 343 4.10 21.98 17.32
CA GLU A 343 5.56 21.83 17.30
C GLU A 343 6.22 22.08 18.65
N ASP A 344 5.58 22.85 19.50
CA ASP A 344 5.98 23.13 20.88
C ASP A 344 5.44 22.10 21.91
N GLY A 345 4.73 21.09 21.42
CA GLY A 345 4.18 20.02 22.24
C GLY A 345 5.24 19.09 22.82
N THR A 346 4.97 18.56 24.00
CA THR A 346 5.82 17.55 24.66
C THR A 346 5.30 16.13 24.53
N ASP A 347 4.10 15.96 23.97
CA ASP A 347 3.47 14.65 23.79
C ASP A 347 4.17 13.85 22.69
N THR A 348 4.89 12.81 23.09
CA THR A 348 5.63 11.92 22.20
C THR A 348 4.73 10.89 21.48
N GLN A 349 3.48 10.74 21.89
CA GLN A 349 2.53 9.82 21.28
C GLN A 349 1.77 10.45 20.09
N CYS A 350 1.70 11.78 20.04
CA CYS A 350 1.06 12.49 18.95
C CYS A 350 1.85 12.31 17.64
N HIS A 351 1.19 11.89 16.54
CA HIS A 351 1.82 11.77 15.24
C HIS A 351 2.35 13.11 14.72
N TYR A 352 3.45 13.04 13.99
CA TYR A 352 4.03 14.21 13.30
C TYR A 352 3.31 14.48 11.97
N GLY A 353 3.30 15.73 11.55
CA GLY A 353 2.79 16.17 10.25
C GLY A 353 3.71 17.21 9.60
N TRP A 354 3.79 17.16 8.28
CA TRP A 354 4.41 18.22 7.49
C TRP A 354 3.60 19.52 7.62
N ASP A 355 4.20 20.65 7.27
CA ASP A 355 3.54 21.95 7.40
C ASP A 355 2.25 22.06 6.55
N ASN A 356 2.20 21.36 5.41
CA ASN A 356 1.02 21.31 4.54
C ASN A 356 -0.09 20.35 5.03
N GLU A 357 0.18 19.57 6.05
CA GLU A 357 -0.83 18.72 6.70
C GLU A 357 -1.56 19.45 7.84
N LYS A 358 -1.06 20.60 8.30
CA LYS A 358 -1.50 21.29 9.52
C LYS A 358 -2.14 22.65 9.26
N PRO A 359 -3.05 23.08 10.11
CA PRO A 359 -3.77 22.33 11.15
C PRO A 359 -4.92 21.51 10.57
N ARG A 360 -5.51 20.66 11.41
CA ARG A 360 -6.76 19.95 11.07
C ARG A 360 -7.88 20.98 10.85
N ARG A 361 -8.66 20.79 9.78
CA ARG A 361 -9.73 21.69 9.41
C ARG A 361 -10.93 20.95 8.82
N LYS A 362 -12.11 21.53 9.00
CA LYS A 362 -13.36 21.01 8.43
C LYS A 362 -13.65 21.69 7.11
N VAL A 363 -14.04 20.89 6.13
CA VAL A 363 -14.38 21.36 4.78
C VAL A 363 -15.71 20.74 4.33
N LYS A 364 -16.60 21.57 3.78
CA LYS A 364 -17.86 21.12 3.18
C LYS A 364 -17.61 20.77 1.72
N VAL A 365 -18.01 19.57 1.34
CA VAL A 365 -17.94 19.09 -0.05
C VAL A 365 -19.36 18.86 -0.55
N HIS A 366 -19.68 19.40 -1.72
CA HIS A 366 -20.97 19.20 -2.38
C HIS A 366 -21.09 17.77 -2.93
N ALA A 367 -22.31 17.34 -3.24
CA ALA A 367 -22.54 16.06 -3.90
C ALA A 367 -21.99 16.09 -5.33
N PHE A 368 -21.39 15.00 -5.76
CA PHE A 368 -20.87 14.81 -7.11
C PHE A 368 -20.85 13.31 -7.46
N GLN A 369 -20.50 12.98 -8.71
CA GLN A 369 -20.30 11.60 -9.13
C GLN A 369 -18.83 11.35 -9.43
N ALA A 370 -18.33 10.15 -9.07
CA ALA A 370 -16.98 9.69 -9.33
C ALA A 370 -16.98 8.35 -10.07
N LYS A 371 -16.02 8.14 -10.97
CA LYS A 371 -15.74 6.83 -11.56
C LYS A 371 -15.12 5.90 -10.53
N GLY A 372 -15.40 4.60 -10.68
CA GLY A 372 -14.90 3.56 -9.76
C GLY A 372 -13.38 3.48 -9.70
N ARG A 373 -12.69 3.61 -10.83
CA ARG A 373 -11.25 3.40 -10.98
C ARG A 373 -10.55 4.52 -11.75
N ALA A 374 -9.23 4.48 -11.77
CA ALA A 374 -8.38 5.35 -12.57
C ALA A 374 -8.62 5.20 -14.08
N ILE A 375 -8.25 6.24 -14.84
CA ILE A 375 -8.09 6.19 -16.31
C ILE A 375 -6.98 5.19 -16.63
N THR A 376 -7.23 4.31 -17.61
CA THR A 376 -6.27 3.27 -18.02
C THR A 376 -5.43 3.69 -19.21
N ASN A 377 -4.37 2.92 -19.47
CA ASN A 377 -3.57 3.06 -20.68
C ASN A 377 -4.43 2.88 -21.95
N GLU A 378 -5.41 1.95 -21.94
CA GLU A 378 -6.33 1.76 -23.07
C GLU A 378 -7.17 3.01 -23.34
N GLU A 379 -7.80 3.59 -22.28
CA GLU A 379 -8.63 4.79 -22.41
C GLU A 379 -7.79 6.01 -22.87
N TYR A 380 -6.56 6.13 -22.41
CA TYR A 380 -5.65 7.18 -22.85
C TYR A 380 -5.16 6.97 -24.29
N ALA A 381 -4.90 5.74 -24.70
CA ALA A 381 -4.56 5.40 -26.09
C ALA A 381 -5.72 5.73 -27.05
N GLN A 382 -6.97 5.45 -26.63
CA GLN A 382 -8.18 5.82 -27.39
C GLN A 382 -8.31 7.34 -27.53
N TYR A 383 -8.06 8.09 -26.47
CA TYR A 383 -8.02 9.55 -26.49
C TYR A 383 -6.97 10.06 -27.46
N MET A 384 -5.73 9.59 -27.38
CA MET A 384 -4.65 10.01 -28.28
C MET A 384 -4.98 9.71 -29.75
N HIS A 385 -5.50 8.53 -30.02
CA HIS A 385 -5.86 8.13 -31.38
C HIS A 385 -7.03 8.99 -31.93
N ALA A 386 -8.06 9.22 -31.14
CA ALA A 386 -9.23 10.00 -31.55
C ALA A 386 -8.93 11.49 -31.75
N THR A 387 -8.01 12.05 -30.98
CA THR A 387 -7.61 13.48 -31.05
C THR A 387 -6.40 13.72 -31.91
N ASN A 388 -5.80 12.66 -32.49
CA ASN A 388 -4.54 12.71 -33.23
C ASN A 388 -3.39 13.36 -32.44
N THR A 389 -3.37 13.12 -31.10
CA THR A 389 -2.30 13.59 -30.22
C THR A 389 -1.06 12.74 -30.46
N SER A 390 0.06 13.37 -30.82
CA SER A 390 1.31 12.68 -31.14
C SER A 390 2.29 12.61 -29.95
N GLN A 391 2.18 13.52 -28.98
CA GLN A 391 3.06 13.54 -27.84
C GLN A 391 2.74 12.37 -26.89
N LEU A 392 3.70 11.46 -26.69
CA LEU A 392 3.57 10.37 -25.74
C LEU A 392 3.79 10.85 -24.31
N PRO A 393 3.08 10.27 -23.31
CA PRO A 393 3.43 10.46 -21.91
C PRO A 393 4.80 9.87 -21.61
N ALA A 394 5.54 10.43 -20.67
CA ALA A 394 6.92 9.98 -20.36
C ALA A 394 6.99 8.52 -19.84
N SER A 395 5.87 7.96 -19.39
CA SER A 395 5.74 6.55 -19.01
C SER A 395 5.75 5.59 -20.22
N TRP A 396 5.54 6.10 -21.44
CA TRP A 396 5.57 5.31 -22.67
C TRP A 396 6.78 5.66 -23.53
N ILE A 397 7.08 4.79 -24.49
CA ILE A 397 8.10 5.00 -25.53
C ILE A 397 7.61 4.41 -26.85
N GLU A 398 8.01 5.03 -27.96
CA GLU A 398 7.88 4.40 -29.28
C GLU A 398 8.92 3.30 -29.45
N VAL A 399 8.49 2.18 -29.98
CA VAL A 399 9.34 1.01 -30.24
C VAL A 399 9.15 0.54 -31.68
N ASN A 400 10.20 -0.02 -32.26
CA ASN A 400 10.09 -0.73 -33.53
C ASN A 400 9.47 -2.11 -33.26
N PRO A 401 8.29 -2.44 -33.80
CA PRO A 401 7.65 -3.74 -33.60
C PRO A 401 8.56 -4.95 -33.89
N ASP A 402 9.46 -4.82 -34.86
CA ASP A 402 10.38 -5.89 -35.24
C ASP A 402 11.49 -6.14 -34.21
N GLU A 403 11.88 -5.13 -33.46
CA GLU A 403 12.86 -5.24 -32.37
C GLU A 403 12.26 -5.88 -31.11
N VAL A 404 11.02 -5.55 -30.80
CA VAL A 404 10.30 -6.13 -29.65
C VAL A 404 10.02 -7.62 -29.85
N LEU A 405 9.74 -8.07 -31.10
CA LEU A 405 9.47 -9.46 -31.40
C LEU A 405 10.74 -10.35 -31.42
N ASN A 406 11.91 -9.77 -31.66
CA ASN A 406 13.17 -10.51 -31.78
C ASN A 406 13.88 -10.75 -30.43
N GLY A 407 13.31 -10.32 -29.30
CA GLY A 407 13.83 -10.63 -27.95
C GLY A 407 15.10 -9.91 -27.54
N ASP A 408 15.69 -9.05 -28.38
CA ASP A 408 16.93 -8.32 -28.08
C ASP A 408 16.72 -7.19 -27.05
N ALA A 409 15.47 -6.75 -26.84
CA ALA A 409 15.08 -5.82 -25.77
C ALA A 409 14.89 -6.51 -24.40
N PHE A 410 14.95 -7.83 -24.34
CA PHE A 410 14.71 -8.66 -23.15
C PHE A 410 15.90 -9.59 -22.85
N ALA A 411 17.11 -9.08 -22.92
CA ALA A 411 18.30 -9.87 -22.61
C ALA A 411 18.31 -10.27 -21.13
N ASN A 412 17.78 -11.45 -20.84
CA ASN A 412 18.20 -12.48 -19.90
C ASN A 412 17.02 -13.35 -19.40
N GLY A 413 16.51 -14.21 -20.29
CA GLY A 413 15.54 -15.24 -19.88
C GLY A 413 15.13 -16.11 -21.08
N SER A 414 15.75 -17.28 -21.20
CA SER A 414 15.50 -18.24 -22.26
C SER A 414 14.05 -18.72 -22.32
N ALA A 415 13.30 -18.31 -23.36
CA ALA A 415 12.10 -19.01 -23.81
C ALA A 415 12.03 -19.02 -25.34
N SER A 416 11.93 -20.21 -25.93
CA SER A 416 11.83 -20.49 -27.35
C SER A 416 10.57 -19.87 -28.00
N PRO A 417 10.62 -19.45 -29.26
CA PRO A 417 9.50 -18.82 -29.95
C PRO A 417 8.41 -19.82 -30.29
N ALA A 418 7.19 -19.59 -29.78
CA ALA A 418 5.98 -20.26 -30.23
C ALA A 418 5.32 -19.43 -31.34
N GLN A 419 5.04 -20.08 -32.50
CA GLN A 419 4.34 -19.49 -33.64
C GLN A 419 2.96 -18.93 -33.23
N THR A 420 2.73 -17.66 -33.53
CA THR A 420 1.45 -16.99 -33.29
C THR A 420 0.53 -17.14 -34.49
N ASN A 421 -0.56 -17.90 -34.32
CA ASN A 421 -1.73 -17.79 -35.17
C ASN A 421 -2.55 -16.56 -34.72
N GLY A 422 -2.78 -15.65 -35.66
CA GLY A 422 -3.57 -14.43 -35.40
C GLY A 422 -5.00 -14.77 -34.98
N HIS A 423 -5.36 -14.36 -33.76
CA HIS A 423 -6.76 -14.33 -33.34
C HIS A 423 -7.26 -12.89 -33.38
N SER A 424 -8.30 -12.70 -34.16
CA SER A 424 -9.10 -11.48 -34.21
C SER A 424 -9.79 -11.29 -32.87
N HIS A 425 -9.41 -10.24 -32.13
CA HIS A 425 -10.07 -9.85 -30.89
C HIS A 425 -11.44 -9.25 -31.20
N THR A 426 -12.50 -9.97 -30.83
CA THR A 426 -13.86 -9.41 -30.75
C THR A 426 -14.07 -8.85 -29.35
N ASN A 427 -13.77 -7.56 -29.18
CA ASN A 427 -14.04 -6.84 -27.95
C ASN A 427 -15.53 -6.62 -27.75
N GLY A 428 -16.06 -7.07 -26.62
CA GLY A 428 -17.39 -6.67 -26.14
C GLY A 428 -17.36 -5.20 -25.70
N HIS A 429 -17.67 -4.27 -26.62
CA HIS A 429 -17.71 -2.84 -26.36
C HIS A 429 -18.95 -2.46 -25.59
N ALA A 430 -18.80 -2.14 -24.31
CA ALA A 430 -19.70 -1.24 -23.59
C ALA A 430 -19.11 0.17 -23.70
N HIS A 431 -19.69 1.00 -24.54
CA HIS A 431 -19.44 2.39 -24.91
C HIS A 431 -18.72 2.57 -26.25
N GLY A 432 -19.36 3.30 -27.17
CA GLY A 432 -19.03 3.49 -28.58
C GLY A 432 -17.73 4.22 -28.94
N HIS A 433 -16.62 3.87 -28.32
CA HIS A 433 -15.28 4.34 -28.71
C HIS A 433 -14.69 3.43 -29.80
N PRO A 434 -14.02 4.00 -30.81
CA PRO A 434 -13.43 3.22 -31.89
C PRO A 434 -12.36 2.26 -31.35
N SER A 435 -12.33 1.04 -31.91
CA SER A 435 -11.26 0.07 -31.60
C SER A 435 -9.90 0.62 -32.04
N LEU A 436 -8.89 0.48 -31.16
CA LEU A 436 -7.52 0.90 -31.46
C LEU A 436 -6.93 0.01 -32.58
N PRO A 437 -6.26 0.60 -33.60
CA PRO A 437 -5.52 -0.18 -34.56
C PRO A 437 -4.40 -0.97 -33.91
N SER A 438 -4.21 -2.24 -34.31
CA SER A 438 -3.11 -3.07 -33.81
C SER A 438 -1.74 -2.41 -34.02
N SER A 439 -1.57 -1.70 -35.16
CA SER A 439 -0.34 -0.93 -35.45
C SER A 439 -0.07 0.22 -34.44
N PHE A 440 -1.13 0.81 -33.89
CA PHE A 440 -0.96 1.84 -32.84
C PHE A 440 -0.41 1.23 -31.55
N LEU A 441 -0.90 0.06 -31.15
CA LEU A 441 -0.49 -0.62 -29.92
C LEU A 441 0.91 -1.23 -30.04
N SER A 442 1.20 -1.93 -31.17
CA SER A 442 2.46 -2.63 -31.38
C SER A 442 3.68 -1.70 -31.52
N SER A 443 3.46 -0.41 -31.79
CA SER A 443 4.53 0.59 -31.89
C SER A 443 4.88 1.26 -30.56
N LYS A 444 4.30 0.82 -29.43
CA LYS A 444 4.48 1.48 -28.13
C LYS A 444 4.71 0.49 -27.00
N ALA A 445 5.48 0.92 -26.02
CA ALA A 445 5.73 0.17 -24.80
C ALA A 445 5.68 1.07 -23.57
N VAL A 446 5.43 0.48 -22.40
CA VAL A 446 5.47 1.13 -21.10
C VAL A 446 6.80 0.84 -20.43
N ARG A 447 7.43 1.86 -19.86
CA ARG A 447 8.68 1.75 -19.09
C ARG A 447 8.43 1.11 -17.74
N THR A 448 9.20 0.09 -17.40
CA THR A 448 9.19 -0.55 -16.07
C THR A 448 10.62 -0.84 -15.62
N VAL A 449 10.81 -1.16 -14.34
CA VAL A 449 12.12 -1.62 -13.82
C VAL A 449 12.56 -2.98 -14.41
N TYR A 450 11.66 -3.69 -15.06
CA TYR A 450 11.94 -4.94 -15.78
C TYR A 450 12.22 -4.72 -17.27
N GLY A 451 12.37 -3.48 -17.71
CA GLY A 451 12.50 -3.08 -19.10
C GLY A 451 11.18 -2.62 -19.72
N LEU A 452 11.09 -2.71 -21.03
CA LEU A 452 9.94 -2.24 -21.79
C LEU A 452 8.85 -3.32 -21.86
N VAL A 453 7.63 -2.96 -21.47
CA VAL A 453 6.45 -3.84 -21.57
C VAL A 453 5.60 -3.37 -22.75
N PRO A 454 5.32 -4.21 -23.76
CA PRO A 454 4.43 -3.86 -24.86
C PRO A 454 3.12 -3.24 -24.36
N LEU A 455 2.68 -2.16 -24.97
CA LEU A 455 1.48 -1.45 -24.52
C LEU A 455 0.24 -2.36 -24.48
N GLU A 456 0.15 -3.33 -25.39
CA GLU A 456 -0.92 -4.33 -25.42
C GLU A 456 -1.03 -5.18 -24.14
N TYR A 457 0.07 -5.36 -23.40
CA TYR A 457 0.08 -6.09 -22.11
C TYR A 457 -0.16 -5.18 -20.90
N ALA A 458 -0.20 -3.87 -21.09
CA ALA A 458 -0.39 -2.88 -20.05
C ALA A 458 -1.70 -2.08 -20.19
N LEU A 459 -2.62 -2.49 -21.05
CA LEU A 459 -3.87 -1.75 -21.34
C LEU A 459 -4.73 -1.52 -20.10
N ASP A 460 -4.79 -2.48 -19.20
CA ASP A 460 -5.56 -2.46 -17.98
C ASP A 460 -4.89 -1.71 -16.82
N TRP A 461 -3.63 -1.31 -16.99
CA TRP A 461 -2.93 -0.52 -15.96
C TRP A 461 -3.41 0.93 -15.97
N PRO A 462 -3.38 1.63 -14.82
CA PRO A 462 -3.62 3.05 -14.81
C PRO A 462 -2.53 3.77 -15.61
N ILE A 463 -2.92 4.80 -16.37
CA ILE A 463 -1.97 5.67 -17.08
C ILE A 463 -1.25 6.59 -16.12
N SER A 464 0.08 6.69 -16.23
CA SER A 464 0.91 7.70 -15.58
C SER A 464 1.25 8.81 -16.57
N ALA A 465 0.78 10.03 -16.31
CA ALA A 465 1.03 11.19 -17.14
C ALA A 465 0.88 12.49 -16.33
N SER A 466 1.29 13.62 -16.90
CA SER A 466 1.13 14.93 -16.26
C SER A 466 -0.34 15.32 -16.07
N TYR A 467 -0.59 16.27 -15.16
CA TYR A 467 -1.96 16.79 -14.97
C TYR A 467 -2.53 17.36 -16.27
N ASN A 468 -1.73 18.12 -17.03
CA ASN A 468 -2.19 18.73 -18.28
C ASN A 468 -2.63 17.68 -19.32
N GLU A 469 -1.86 16.60 -19.48
CA GLU A 469 -2.19 15.49 -20.38
C GLU A 469 -3.47 14.78 -19.94
N LEU A 470 -3.58 14.45 -18.66
CA LEU A 470 -4.76 13.75 -18.11
C LEU A 470 -6.01 14.62 -18.04
N SER A 471 -5.88 15.94 -17.85
CA SER A 471 -7.02 16.86 -17.88
C SER A 471 -7.69 16.90 -19.25
N GLY A 472 -6.89 16.87 -20.35
CA GLY A 472 -7.41 16.75 -21.70
C GLY A 472 -8.16 15.43 -21.93
N CYS A 473 -7.58 14.32 -21.52
CA CYS A 473 -8.21 13.00 -21.59
C CYS A 473 -9.50 12.93 -20.75
N ALA A 474 -9.48 13.46 -19.52
CA ALA A 474 -10.65 13.49 -18.65
C ALA A 474 -11.83 14.25 -19.29
N SER A 475 -11.56 15.39 -19.91
CA SER A 475 -12.58 16.16 -20.62
C SER A 475 -13.14 15.41 -21.82
N TRP A 476 -12.28 14.74 -22.59
CA TRP A 476 -12.69 13.89 -23.71
C TRP A 476 -13.57 12.72 -23.28
N LEU A 477 -13.28 12.11 -22.11
CA LEU A 477 -14.07 11.04 -21.50
C LEU A 477 -15.37 11.54 -20.81
N GLY A 478 -15.69 12.84 -20.91
CA GLY A 478 -16.91 13.42 -20.37
C GLY A 478 -16.92 13.66 -18.86
N GLY A 479 -15.73 13.87 -18.28
CA GLY A 479 -15.55 14.20 -16.87
C GLY A 479 -14.47 15.25 -16.65
N ARG A 480 -14.05 15.39 -15.42
CA ARG A 480 -12.94 16.24 -14.98
C ARG A 480 -12.12 15.52 -13.89
N ILE A 481 -10.94 16.01 -13.61
CA ILE A 481 -10.13 15.55 -12.47
C ILE A 481 -10.74 16.14 -11.17
N PRO A 482 -10.84 15.37 -10.05
CA PRO A 482 -11.41 15.85 -8.79
C PRO A 482 -10.60 17.01 -8.19
N THR A 483 -11.23 17.85 -7.40
CA THR A 483 -10.51 18.75 -6.49
C THR A 483 -9.88 17.97 -5.34
N PHE A 484 -8.99 18.61 -4.58
CA PHE A 484 -8.39 18.03 -3.38
C PHE A 484 -9.46 17.56 -2.38
N GLU A 485 -10.46 18.39 -2.14
CA GLU A 485 -11.54 18.11 -1.20
C GLU A 485 -12.46 16.99 -1.70
N GLU A 486 -12.74 16.95 -3.00
CA GLU A 486 -13.52 15.87 -3.62
C GLU A 486 -12.78 14.52 -3.52
N ALA A 487 -11.49 14.48 -3.82
CA ALA A 487 -10.68 13.25 -3.69
C ALA A 487 -10.65 12.76 -2.23
N ARG A 488 -10.46 13.67 -1.26
CA ARG A 488 -10.56 13.32 0.18
C ARG A 488 -11.95 12.83 0.55
N SER A 489 -13.01 13.44 -0.01
CA SER A 489 -14.39 13.01 0.22
C SER A 489 -14.65 11.60 -0.33
N ILE A 490 -14.09 11.25 -1.50
CA ILE A 490 -14.15 9.89 -2.05
C ILE A 490 -13.50 8.90 -1.09
N TYR A 491 -12.27 9.18 -0.65
CA TYR A 491 -11.52 8.28 0.24
C TYR A 491 -12.25 8.03 1.57
N ASP A 492 -12.74 9.10 2.20
CA ASP A 492 -13.52 8.99 3.42
C ASP A 492 -14.84 8.23 3.21
N HIS A 493 -15.51 8.43 2.07
CA HIS A 493 -16.72 7.69 1.74
C HIS A 493 -16.46 6.18 1.57
N VAL A 494 -15.39 5.82 0.87
CA VAL A 494 -14.97 4.41 0.69
C VAL A 494 -14.60 3.77 2.01
N ASP A 495 -13.87 4.47 2.88
CA ASP A 495 -13.51 3.98 4.20
C ASP A 495 -14.74 3.69 5.06
N ILE A 496 -15.73 4.59 5.06
CA ILE A 496 -17.02 4.39 5.72
C ILE A 496 -17.76 3.16 5.17
N LEU A 497 -17.77 2.97 3.84
CA LEU A 497 -18.43 1.81 3.22
C LEU A 497 -17.74 0.50 3.60
N LYS A 498 -16.40 0.47 3.60
CA LYS A 498 -15.61 -0.70 4.02
C LYS A 498 -15.88 -1.06 5.49
N ARG A 499 -15.91 -0.06 6.39
CA ARG A 499 -16.23 -0.27 7.81
C ARG A 499 -17.65 -0.82 7.99
N LYS A 500 -18.66 -0.25 7.34
CA LYS A 500 -20.03 -0.75 7.39
C LYS A 500 -20.16 -2.18 6.86
N GLU A 501 -19.43 -2.52 5.79
CA GLU A 501 -19.44 -3.88 5.27
C GLU A 501 -18.75 -4.85 6.24
N ALA A 502 -17.65 -4.44 6.87
CA ALA A 502 -17.00 -5.22 7.93
C ALA A 502 -17.96 -5.43 9.13
N GLU A 503 -18.60 -4.35 9.63
CA GLU A 503 -19.60 -4.42 10.69
C GLU A 503 -20.79 -5.31 10.32
N ARG A 504 -21.25 -5.26 9.06
CA ARG A 504 -22.33 -6.12 8.57
C ARG A 504 -21.94 -7.60 8.55
N LYS A 505 -20.66 -7.91 8.37
CA LYS A 505 -20.11 -9.27 8.47
C LYS A 505 -19.93 -9.71 9.92
N LEU A 506 -19.55 -8.77 10.79
CA LEU A 506 -19.50 -8.95 12.23
C LEU A 506 -20.93 -9.08 12.78
N GLY A 507 -21.16 -10.00 13.68
CA GLY A 507 -22.45 -10.15 14.37
C GLY A 507 -23.56 -10.87 13.59
N LYS A 508 -23.27 -11.45 12.43
CA LYS A 508 -24.19 -12.44 11.87
C LYS A 508 -24.10 -13.70 12.69
N THR A 509 -25.06 -13.87 13.61
CA THR A 509 -25.37 -15.17 14.19
C THR A 509 -25.74 -16.10 13.03
N ILE A 510 -24.86 -17.05 12.70
CA ILE A 510 -25.18 -18.04 11.68
C ILE A 510 -26.26 -18.93 12.29
N PRO A 511 -27.48 -19.01 11.70
CA PRO A 511 -28.52 -19.81 12.25
C PRO A 511 -28.05 -21.25 12.44
N ALA A 512 -28.41 -21.85 13.56
CA ALA A 512 -28.15 -23.25 13.79
C ALA A 512 -28.60 -24.09 12.61
N VAL A 513 -27.68 -24.83 12.01
CA VAL A 513 -27.99 -25.77 10.95
C VAL A 513 -28.80 -26.89 11.61
N ASN A 514 -30.09 -27.05 11.23
CA ASN A 514 -31.02 -28.08 11.73
C ASN A 514 -31.34 -28.05 13.23
N GLY A 515 -31.35 -26.91 13.88
CA GLY A 515 -31.81 -26.77 15.27
C GLY A 515 -30.89 -27.37 16.34
N HIS A 516 -29.71 -27.86 15.96
CA HIS A 516 -28.76 -28.46 16.90
C HIS A 516 -27.88 -27.44 17.62
N LEU A 517 -27.83 -26.21 17.14
CA LEU A 517 -27.11 -25.08 17.77
C LEU A 517 -28.02 -24.23 18.68
N SER A 518 -29.20 -24.72 19.06
CA SER A 518 -29.97 -24.02 20.08
C SER A 518 -29.26 -24.16 21.43
N ASN A 519 -28.37 -23.19 21.69
CA ASN A 519 -27.98 -22.88 23.05
C ASN A 519 -29.23 -22.43 23.79
N ASN A 520 -29.66 -23.16 24.79
CA ASN A 520 -30.73 -22.78 25.68
C ASN A 520 -30.43 -21.42 26.35
N GLY A 521 -30.47 -20.35 25.58
CA GLY A 521 -30.45 -18.97 26.05
C GLY A 521 -29.11 -18.37 26.48
N VAL A 522 -27.96 -19.03 26.26
CA VAL A 522 -26.65 -18.39 26.47
C VAL A 522 -26.05 -18.02 25.11
N GLN A 523 -26.32 -16.80 24.66
CA GLN A 523 -25.49 -16.14 23.67
C GLN A 523 -24.18 -15.70 24.36
N GLU A 524 -23.19 -16.57 24.39
CA GLU A 524 -21.83 -16.11 24.59
C GLU A 524 -21.33 -15.60 23.25
N THR A 525 -21.57 -14.33 22.99
CA THR A 525 -20.74 -13.57 22.09
C THR A 525 -19.34 -13.63 22.70
N PRO A 526 -18.29 -14.12 21.99
CA PRO A 526 -16.93 -13.93 22.46
C PRO A 526 -16.81 -12.46 22.83
N PRO A 527 -16.10 -12.10 23.90
CA PRO A 527 -15.93 -10.70 24.23
C PRO A 527 -15.40 -10.05 22.96
N SER A 528 -16.30 -9.33 22.24
CA SER A 528 -15.85 -8.38 21.25
C SER A 528 -14.76 -7.63 21.98
N ARG A 529 -13.53 -7.60 21.47
CA ARG A 529 -12.54 -6.63 21.94
C ARG A 529 -13.33 -5.34 21.97
N ALA A 530 -13.69 -4.92 23.17
CA ALA A 530 -14.66 -3.88 23.38
C ALA A 530 -14.27 -2.78 22.41
N ALA A 531 -15.17 -2.52 21.44
CA ALA A 531 -15.04 -1.30 20.65
C ALA A 531 -14.86 -0.23 21.69
N GLY A 532 -13.62 0.28 21.85
CA GLY A 532 -13.28 1.16 22.92
C GLY A 532 -14.41 2.16 22.98
N LYS A 533 -15.01 2.37 24.16
CA LYS A 533 -16.01 3.43 24.31
C LYS A 533 -15.47 4.61 23.52
N PRO A 534 -16.30 5.32 22.74
CA PRO A 534 -15.87 6.58 22.14
C PRO A 534 -15.53 7.52 23.30
N GLY A 535 -14.33 7.44 23.76
CA GLY A 535 -13.69 8.25 24.74
C GLY A 535 -12.48 8.82 24.05
N ASP A 536 -12.44 10.07 23.95
CA ASP A 536 -11.46 11.10 23.63
C ASP A 536 -10.14 10.76 22.86
N ASP A 537 -9.73 9.48 22.74
CA ASP A 537 -8.58 9.01 21.96
C ASP A 537 -8.93 8.63 20.49
N GLY A 538 -10.16 8.89 20.03
CA GLY A 538 -10.70 8.45 18.73
C GLY A 538 -9.99 9.05 17.53
N ASP A 539 -9.34 10.20 17.66
CA ASP A 539 -8.83 10.98 16.54
C ASP A 539 -7.49 10.47 15.97
N GLN A 540 -6.62 9.87 16.78
CA GLN A 540 -5.31 9.39 16.30
C GLN A 540 -5.37 7.99 15.68
N LYS A 541 -6.26 7.12 16.17
CA LYS A 541 -6.47 5.77 15.60
C LYS A 541 -7.08 5.80 14.20
N ASP A 542 -7.70 6.92 13.82
CA ASP A 542 -8.36 7.11 12.51
C ASP A 542 -7.48 7.78 11.46
N LEU A 543 -6.22 8.14 11.79
CA LEU A 543 -5.30 8.82 10.88
C LEU A 543 -4.79 7.93 9.74
N PHE A 544 -4.73 6.63 9.96
CA PHE A 544 -4.19 5.66 9.00
C PHE A 544 -5.26 4.68 8.53
N ILE A 545 -5.17 4.28 7.25
CA ILE A 545 -6.09 3.33 6.62
C ILE A 545 -5.46 1.95 6.49
N ASP A 546 -6.31 0.94 6.36
CA ASP A 546 -5.90 -0.40 5.94
C ASP A 546 -5.62 -0.38 4.43
N LEU A 547 -4.39 -0.73 4.05
CA LEU A 547 -3.92 -0.76 2.67
C LEU A 547 -3.97 -2.17 2.06
N ASP A 548 -4.67 -3.12 2.71
CA ASP A 548 -4.80 -4.48 2.17
C ASP A 548 -5.36 -4.45 0.75
N GLY A 549 -4.65 -5.11 -0.17
CA GLY A 549 -4.95 -5.09 -1.59
C GLY A 549 -4.49 -3.85 -2.37
N ALA A 550 -3.89 -2.84 -1.72
CA ALA A 550 -3.27 -1.72 -2.41
C ALA A 550 -1.89 -2.09 -2.99
N ASN A 551 -1.56 -1.54 -4.14
CA ASN A 551 -0.22 -1.66 -4.72
C ASN A 551 0.66 -0.48 -4.28
N VAL A 552 1.18 -0.57 -3.07
CA VAL A 552 2.12 0.38 -2.44
C VAL A 552 3.19 -0.41 -1.68
N GLY A 553 4.26 0.22 -1.27
CA GLY A 553 5.30 -0.44 -0.46
C GLY A 553 5.96 -1.62 -1.17
N PHE A 554 6.17 -1.50 -2.47
CA PHE A 554 6.84 -2.53 -3.29
C PHE A 554 6.13 -3.90 -3.32
N GLN A 555 4.80 -3.93 -3.15
CA GLN A 555 4.03 -5.17 -3.35
C GLN A 555 4.20 -5.71 -4.77
N HIS A 556 4.20 -4.79 -5.76
CA HIS A 556 4.67 -5.02 -7.12
C HIS A 556 5.59 -3.88 -7.52
N TRP A 557 6.63 -4.16 -8.30
CA TRP A 557 7.56 -3.16 -8.81
C TRP A 557 7.11 -2.53 -10.14
N HIS A 558 5.82 -2.49 -10.37
CA HIS A 558 5.15 -1.95 -11.56
C HIS A 558 3.69 -1.62 -11.25
N PRO A 559 3.01 -0.79 -12.03
CA PRO A 559 1.56 -0.62 -11.92
C PRO A 559 0.82 -1.93 -12.15
N VAL A 560 -0.34 -2.11 -11.52
CA VAL A 560 -1.18 -3.30 -11.66
C VAL A 560 -2.51 -2.97 -12.32
N PRO A 561 -3.19 -3.95 -12.98
CA PRO A 561 -4.49 -3.75 -13.58
C PRO A 561 -5.54 -3.21 -12.60
N VAL A 562 -6.36 -2.26 -13.05
CA VAL A 562 -7.46 -1.66 -12.26
C VAL A 562 -8.85 -1.97 -12.80
N THR A 563 -8.94 -2.61 -13.96
CA THR A 563 -10.22 -2.81 -14.68
C THR A 563 -11.16 -3.81 -14.02
N ALA A 564 -10.65 -4.70 -13.17
CA ALA A 564 -11.49 -5.59 -12.34
C ALA A 564 -12.23 -4.84 -11.20
N GLY A 565 -11.86 -3.60 -10.91
CA GLY A 565 -12.43 -2.79 -9.83
C GLY A 565 -13.43 -1.71 -10.29
N GLY A 566 -13.80 -1.64 -11.56
CA GLY A 566 -14.64 -0.57 -12.10
C GLY A 566 -16.07 -0.51 -11.53
N ASN A 567 -16.57 -1.61 -10.98
CA ASN A 567 -17.88 -1.73 -10.35
C ASN A 567 -17.89 -1.40 -8.84
N ARG A 568 -16.79 -0.90 -8.31
CA ARG A 568 -16.66 -0.37 -6.94
C ARG A 568 -15.83 0.90 -6.97
N MET A 569 -16.01 1.75 -5.97
CA MET A 569 -15.22 2.96 -5.86
C MET A 569 -13.87 2.65 -5.19
N ALA A 570 -12.78 2.97 -5.87
CA ALA A 570 -11.43 2.83 -5.34
C ALA A 570 -11.16 3.89 -4.25
N GLY A 571 -10.58 3.46 -3.15
CA GLY A 571 -10.16 4.33 -2.04
C GLY A 571 -8.73 4.85 -2.18
N GLN A 572 -8.22 5.41 -1.09
CA GLN A 572 -6.82 5.86 -1.00
C GLN A 572 -5.87 4.67 -1.19
N GLY A 573 -4.83 4.84 -2.03
CA GLY A 573 -3.86 3.78 -2.35
C GLY A 573 -4.34 2.74 -3.37
N GLU A 574 -5.61 2.78 -3.80
CA GLU A 574 -6.20 1.79 -4.72
C GLU A 574 -6.16 2.19 -6.20
N MET A 575 -5.28 3.11 -6.56
CA MET A 575 -5.11 3.59 -7.95
C MET A 575 -4.16 2.70 -8.77
N GLY A 576 -3.99 1.43 -8.40
CA GLY A 576 -3.16 0.48 -9.14
C GLY A 576 -1.65 0.73 -9.05
N GLY A 577 -1.19 1.46 -8.04
CA GLY A 577 0.22 1.79 -7.83
C GLY A 577 0.65 3.15 -8.38
N LEU A 578 -0.28 4.08 -8.52
CA LEU A 578 -0.02 5.48 -8.87
C LEU A 578 -0.63 6.41 -7.82
N TRP A 579 -0.02 7.59 -7.64
CA TRP A 579 -0.66 8.74 -7.02
C TRP A 579 -1.88 9.17 -7.83
N GLU A 580 -2.77 9.93 -7.24
CA GLU A 580 -3.96 10.50 -7.88
C GLU A 580 -3.83 12.02 -7.98
N TRP A 581 -3.88 12.57 -9.21
CA TRP A 581 -3.96 14.00 -9.45
C TRP A 581 -5.22 14.61 -8.89
N THR A 582 -5.08 15.81 -8.33
CA THR A 582 -6.21 16.71 -8.10
C THR A 582 -6.10 17.95 -8.99
N SER A 583 -7.24 18.59 -9.25
CA SER A 583 -7.29 19.87 -9.98
C SER A 583 -6.91 21.06 -9.10
N SER A 584 -6.73 20.86 -7.80
CA SER A 584 -6.41 21.91 -6.84
C SER A 584 -4.92 22.26 -6.88
N PRO A 585 -4.55 23.52 -7.16
CA PRO A 585 -3.20 23.99 -6.93
C PRO A 585 -2.83 23.93 -5.45
N LEU A 586 -1.56 23.72 -5.15
CA LEU A 586 -1.04 23.83 -3.80
C LEU A 586 -1.07 25.30 -3.38
N ARG A 587 -1.91 25.61 -2.41
CA ARG A 587 -2.12 26.98 -1.93
C ARG A 587 -1.98 27.06 -0.42
N LYS A 588 -1.51 28.23 0.03
CA LYS A 588 -1.48 28.56 1.44
C LYS A 588 -2.91 28.75 1.97
N TRP A 589 -3.27 28.02 3.02
CA TRP A 589 -4.53 28.25 3.75
C TRP A 589 -4.35 29.21 4.94
N PRO A 590 -5.42 29.77 5.52
CA PRO A 590 -5.33 30.90 6.47
C PRO A 590 -4.47 30.67 7.68
N GLU A 591 -4.43 29.46 8.21
CA GLU A 591 -3.71 29.12 9.46
C GLU A 591 -2.36 28.43 9.22
N PHE A 592 -1.89 28.38 7.96
CA PHE A 592 -0.63 27.76 7.61
C PHE A 592 0.56 28.41 8.33
N LYS A 593 1.42 27.56 8.89
CA LYS A 593 2.71 27.94 9.48
C LYS A 593 3.80 27.03 8.94
N PRO A 594 4.91 27.57 8.43
CA PRO A 594 6.05 26.75 8.03
C PRO A 594 6.57 25.93 9.20
N MET A 595 7.03 24.71 8.93
CA MET A 595 7.66 23.85 9.93
C MET A 595 9.00 24.44 10.37
N ALA A 596 9.21 24.62 11.66
CA ALA A 596 10.43 25.25 12.19
C ALA A 596 11.72 24.50 11.80
N LEU A 597 11.67 23.17 11.74
CA LEU A 597 12.81 22.32 11.39
C LEU A 597 13.21 22.43 9.91
N TYR A 598 12.23 22.58 9.01
CA TYR A 598 12.43 22.68 7.55
C TYR A 598 11.45 23.68 6.93
N PRO A 599 11.69 25.02 7.10
CA PRO A 599 10.73 26.07 6.76
C PRO A 599 10.39 26.18 5.27
N LEU A 600 11.30 25.74 4.39
CA LEU A 600 11.14 25.86 2.94
C LEU A 600 10.47 24.64 2.30
N TYR A 601 9.98 23.69 3.09
CA TYR A 601 9.40 22.45 2.58
C TYR A 601 8.25 22.72 1.60
N THR A 602 7.25 23.53 1.98
CA THR A 602 6.08 23.82 1.15
C THR A 602 6.06 25.24 0.60
N VAL A 603 6.69 26.19 1.31
CA VAL A 603 6.54 27.64 1.04
C VAL A 603 6.96 28.02 -0.39
N ASP A 604 8.01 27.41 -0.92
CA ASP A 604 8.53 27.69 -2.25
C ASP A 604 7.59 27.23 -3.40
N PHE A 605 6.57 26.44 -3.09
CA PHE A 605 5.68 25.82 -4.06
C PHE A 605 4.25 26.40 -4.08
N PHE A 606 3.99 27.49 -3.35
CA PHE A 606 2.73 28.26 -3.44
C PHE A 606 2.74 29.21 -4.65
N ASP A 607 2.96 28.66 -5.82
CA ASP A 607 3.25 29.39 -7.06
C ASP A 607 2.15 29.23 -8.14
N GLU A 608 1.02 28.60 -7.79
CA GLU A 608 -0.08 28.28 -8.70
C GLU A 608 0.29 27.32 -9.86
N LYS A 609 1.50 26.78 -9.86
CA LYS A 609 1.98 25.84 -10.89
C LYS A 609 1.92 24.39 -10.42
N HIS A 610 2.00 24.16 -9.12
CA HIS A 610 2.00 22.82 -8.51
C HIS A 610 0.59 22.40 -8.12
N ASN A 611 0.18 21.22 -8.57
CA ASN A 611 -1.09 20.61 -8.17
C ASN A 611 -0.87 19.53 -7.11
N ILE A 612 -1.84 19.43 -6.21
CA ILE A 612 -1.85 18.41 -5.16
C ILE A 612 -2.07 17.03 -5.76
N VAL A 613 -1.33 16.05 -5.25
CA VAL A 613 -1.53 14.62 -5.51
C VAL A 613 -1.73 13.86 -4.20
N LEU A 614 -2.53 12.81 -4.22
CA LEU A 614 -2.93 12.04 -3.05
C LEU A 614 -2.71 10.54 -3.23
N GLY A 615 -2.69 9.79 -2.13
CA GLY A 615 -2.54 8.33 -2.14
C GLY A 615 -1.09 7.90 -2.06
N GLY A 616 -0.59 7.24 -3.09
CA GLY A 616 0.79 6.76 -3.19
C GLY A 616 1.01 5.92 -4.43
N SER A 617 2.25 5.84 -4.88
CA SER A 617 2.68 4.93 -5.95
C SER A 617 3.05 3.55 -5.40
N TRP A 618 3.34 2.60 -6.30
CA TRP A 618 3.81 1.27 -5.92
C TRP A 618 5.11 1.28 -5.08
N ALA A 619 5.92 2.35 -5.17
CA ALA A 619 7.14 2.52 -4.37
C ALA A 619 6.91 3.30 -3.07
N THR A 620 5.75 3.92 -2.86
CA THR A 620 5.51 4.73 -1.67
C THR A 620 5.34 3.84 -0.44
N HIS A 621 6.09 4.13 0.62
CA HIS A 621 5.99 3.39 1.89
C HIS A 621 4.57 3.51 2.50
N PRO A 622 4.03 2.44 3.10
CA PRO A 622 2.67 2.45 3.68
C PRO A 622 2.42 3.56 4.70
N ARG A 623 3.44 3.99 5.44
CA ARG A 623 3.35 5.10 6.41
C ARG A 623 2.96 6.44 5.77
N ILE A 624 3.34 6.65 4.52
CA ILE A 624 2.91 7.80 3.71
C ILE A 624 1.60 7.50 3.00
N ALA A 625 1.55 6.41 2.23
CA ALA A 625 0.39 6.06 1.42
C ALA A 625 -0.89 5.86 2.23
N GLY A 626 -0.79 5.33 3.46
CA GLY A 626 -1.92 5.07 4.36
C GLY A 626 -2.33 6.27 5.21
N ARG A 627 -1.55 7.35 5.27
CA ARG A 627 -1.87 8.52 6.11
C ARG A 627 -2.91 9.43 5.44
N LYS A 628 -4.06 9.59 6.09
CA LYS A 628 -5.19 10.39 5.57
C LYS A 628 -4.88 11.88 5.43
N SER A 629 -3.92 12.42 6.17
CA SER A 629 -3.56 13.83 6.12
C SER A 629 -2.48 14.15 5.09
N PHE A 630 -1.69 13.17 4.64
CA PHE A 630 -0.51 13.41 3.81
C PHE A 630 -0.86 14.07 2.47
N VAL A 631 -0.09 15.09 2.10
CA VAL A 631 -0.24 15.85 0.87
C VAL A 631 1.11 15.88 0.14
N ASN A 632 1.12 15.43 -1.11
CA ASN A 632 2.24 15.61 -2.01
C ASN A 632 1.83 16.51 -3.18
N TRP A 633 2.77 16.97 -3.97
CA TRP A 633 2.51 17.86 -5.11
C TRP A 633 3.56 17.72 -6.20
N TYR A 634 3.16 18.02 -7.42
CA TYR A 634 4.06 18.15 -8.55
C TYR A 634 3.61 19.30 -9.44
N GLN A 635 4.56 19.89 -10.20
CA GLN A 635 4.24 20.88 -11.22
C GLN A 635 3.31 20.23 -12.27
N ARG A 636 2.20 20.92 -12.64
CA ARG A 636 1.11 20.34 -13.45
C ARG A 636 1.51 19.78 -14.80
N ASN A 637 2.61 20.27 -15.38
CA ASN A 637 3.18 19.83 -16.65
C ASN A 637 4.47 19.00 -16.49
N TYR A 638 4.81 18.57 -15.27
CA TYR A 638 5.93 17.66 -15.03
C TYR A 638 5.52 16.21 -15.40
N LEU A 639 6.27 15.61 -16.32
CA LEU A 639 5.85 14.41 -17.05
C LEU A 639 6.18 13.10 -16.33
N PHE A 640 7.15 13.10 -15.40
CA PHE A 640 7.84 11.89 -14.95
C PHE A 640 7.28 11.21 -13.69
N PRO A 641 6.60 11.92 -12.74
CA PRO A 641 6.12 11.29 -11.53
C PRO A 641 4.99 10.29 -11.83
N TRP A 642 4.90 9.27 -11.01
CA TRP A 642 3.91 8.21 -11.19
C TRP A 642 2.54 8.62 -10.66
N VAL A 643 1.87 9.44 -11.43
CA VAL A 643 0.56 9.99 -11.08
C VAL A 643 -0.46 9.70 -12.18
N GLY A 644 -1.57 9.11 -11.78
CA GLY A 644 -2.75 8.89 -12.61
C GLY A 644 -3.90 9.81 -12.22
N ALA A 645 -5.09 9.59 -12.76
CA ALA A 645 -6.29 10.34 -12.41
C ALA A 645 -7.53 9.47 -12.52
N ARG A 646 -8.57 9.83 -11.76
CA ARG A 646 -9.94 9.33 -11.98
C ARG A 646 -10.83 10.46 -12.49
N LEU A 647 -12.02 10.10 -12.98
CA LEU A 647 -13.02 11.05 -13.44
C LEU A 647 -14.04 11.35 -12.34
N VAL A 648 -14.40 12.61 -12.25
CA VAL A 648 -15.57 13.07 -11.51
C VAL A 648 -16.44 13.94 -12.41
N ARG A 649 -17.70 14.14 -12.04
CA ARG A 649 -18.62 15.09 -12.67
C ARG A 649 -19.62 15.62 -11.66
N ASP A 650 -20.17 16.79 -11.93
CA ASP A 650 -21.20 17.37 -11.09
C ASP A 650 -22.52 16.58 -11.22
N VAL A 651 -23.31 16.53 -10.17
CA VAL A 651 -24.68 15.98 -10.22
C VAL A 651 -25.55 16.96 -11.01
N GLN A 652 -26.21 16.45 -12.05
CA GLN A 652 -27.14 17.25 -12.86
C GLN A 652 -28.43 17.55 -12.10
#